data_d3c082974246c8bb0a77627210b25817
#
_entry.id   d3c082974246c8bb0a77627210b25817
#
_cell.length_a   1.000
_cell.length_b   1.000
_cell.length_c   1.000
_cell.angle_alpha   90.00
_cell.angle_beta   90.00
_cell.angle_gamma   90.00
#
_symmetry.space_group_name_H-M   'P 1'
#
loop_
_entity.id
_entity.type
_entity.pdbx_description
1 polymer ?
#
loop_
_entity_poly.entity_id
_entity_poly.type
_entity_poly.pdbx_seq_one_letter_code
_entity_poly.pdbx_strand_id
1 'polypeptide(L)'
;MKPGYSSVRCFGLIALLFSFVAAALGADSAGTAAITGNVSNIATRNLLEGARVELPQLGLTALTDNTGRYILTGVPAGTHELVVSYIGLDTTRAQVVVVAGQRVARDFDLTTGIYTLDAFKVTGEREGDALALTAQKNADNVKNIVAMDSFGNLPNMSAGEVIGRLPGIAGSPTEEGLAYAFNVRGMAPGLNTVTVDGGLVASIGTNRSLELQSITGTMFEQLELIKGHTPDKGADSLGGTINMKTRSPLNMKEKRRINYSATVRIAPSFTEQIPLREQHRAHPLITLGYQEVFSVLGGERNLGVAVNLFYSENAVGGYRSTFDYQNAPAGPAAVWGYQTRENFNNRKQRSVNVKTDYRYSFNSKFSLNLTINDNVERFRRSFNTRAYTGNANTVPNATTSGVIPGFTDKVTQVRAVPASTVDILTNGPNSYVVETYMIDFGGEHEWGAFQLDYNAGFSRNHQQSGLHPRGGQQSLTNRITNVGWTLDRSYSDTYPILTQTAGPDWSDPANYRPIANSLNKTNSDQPQEVPQARFNLRYNLPTTVRHALKTGVHWREQSVKLRNFSRRWSYLGTSALPVDPSAQPFIGLKSSLKMPRWQVSDFIKGNTPTDPSLWREDVYFYEQNQFTGTRGASEEVTAGYFMAQGRLGREGFWGRTGYLTGVRMEKTDTEGWGWVRARFGSTAAQQLADPVGSAQRDYANTRRKTTGSYTKSFPSIHLTHDVTPNLKTRASWSTSFGRPAISNLLPNESVNETNQTVTINNPSLLPQTAKNWDFTLDYYFDPVGNFSVGWFKKTIKDFIVSGVDAGIVGGGADNGYNGEYEGFNRLTTNNAGTAEVTGWEFSYQQQFTFLPGLLKGLSGSANYTVIKTEGNFGGTVNRGTKEVAGFIPKAGNASLSWRYRAFSTRVLYNFTGEHITSYSATSPALNLFRFDRNTVNWGMAYQVRPSLTLTLDVANLFNEPQRLYAGFSNRVQDVIINFVTVTVGVSGRF
;
A
#
# COMPACT_ATOMS: atom_id res chain seq x y z
N MET A 1 -17.17 -14.86 -28.52
CA MET A 1 -16.37 -13.70 -28.09
C MET A 1 -15.04 -13.76 -28.81
N LYS A 2 -14.74 -12.82 -29.69
CA LYS A 2 -13.46 -12.79 -30.40
C LYS A 2 -12.40 -12.20 -29.46
N PRO A 3 -11.18 -12.78 -29.34
CA PRO A 3 -10.10 -12.16 -28.58
C PRO A 3 -9.68 -10.88 -29.27
N GLY A 4 -9.54 -9.82 -28.48
CA GLY A 4 -9.24 -8.48 -28.95
C GLY A 4 -7.88 -8.37 -29.64
N TYR A 5 -7.81 -7.50 -30.63
CA TYR A 5 -6.67 -7.20 -31.50
C TYR A 5 -5.40 -6.66 -30.78
N SER A 6 -5.40 -6.50 -29.44
CA SER A 6 -4.25 -6.00 -28.66
C SER A 6 -3.11 -7.00 -28.50
N SER A 7 -3.42 -8.30 -28.46
CA SER A 7 -2.40 -9.35 -28.28
C SER A 7 -1.49 -9.54 -29.51
N VAL A 8 -1.96 -9.21 -30.71
CA VAL A 8 -1.19 -9.36 -31.96
C VAL A 8 -0.13 -8.27 -32.11
N ARG A 9 -0.37 -7.07 -31.58
CA ARG A 9 0.60 -5.95 -31.65
C ARG A 9 1.82 -6.16 -30.74
N CYS A 10 1.65 -6.81 -29.57
CA CYS A 10 2.76 -7.17 -28.69
C CYS A 10 3.71 -8.18 -29.33
N PHE A 11 3.19 -9.21 -30.01
CA PHE A 11 4.04 -10.21 -30.70
C PHE A 11 4.80 -9.62 -31.88
N GLY A 12 4.21 -8.66 -32.61
CA GLY A 12 4.89 -8.00 -33.74
C GLY A 12 6.06 -7.12 -33.29
N LEU A 13 5.92 -6.40 -32.16
CA LEU A 13 7.02 -5.59 -31.60
C LEU A 13 8.16 -6.44 -31.05
N ILE A 14 7.86 -7.58 -30.42
CA ILE A 14 8.85 -8.53 -29.91
C ILE A 14 9.62 -9.17 -31.07
N ALA A 15 8.95 -9.52 -32.17
CA ALA A 15 9.61 -10.10 -33.35
C ALA A 15 10.51 -9.10 -34.08
N LEU A 16 10.15 -7.81 -34.14
CA LEU A 16 10.99 -6.76 -34.73
C LEU A 16 12.22 -6.47 -33.87
N LEU A 17 12.11 -6.59 -32.54
CA LEU A 17 13.24 -6.41 -31.61
C LEU A 17 14.26 -7.57 -31.69
N PHE A 18 13.80 -8.80 -31.95
CA PHE A 18 14.69 -9.94 -32.14
C PHE A 18 15.53 -9.83 -33.43
N SER A 19 15.04 -9.19 -34.48
CA SER A 19 15.77 -9.00 -35.74
C SER A 19 16.90 -7.97 -35.65
N PHE A 20 16.82 -7.02 -34.73
CA PHE A 20 17.89 -6.03 -34.51
C PHE A 20 19.06 -6.56 -33.66
N VAL A 21 18.83 -7.57 -32.82
CA VAL A 21 19.85 -8.17 -31.95
C VAL A 21 20.86 -9.01 -32.74
N ALA A 22 20.46 -9.59 -33.88
CA ALA A 22 21.33 -10.43 -34.72
C ALA A 22 22.40 -9.64 -35.49
N ALA A 23 22.26 -8.32 -35.64
CA ALA A 23 23.20 -7.50 -36.44
C ALA A 23 24.34 -6.83 -35.63
N ALA A 24 24.32 -6.93 -34.29
CA ALA A 24 25.33 -6.28 -33.42
C ALA A 24 26.45 -7.22 -32.93
N LEU A 25 26.58 -8.38 -33.50
CA LEU A 25 27.60 -9.36 -33.14
C LEU A 25 28.90 -9.06 -33.92
N GLY A 26 29.78 -8.26 -33.31
CA GLY A 26 31.18 -8.21 -33.75
C GLY A 26 31.86 -6.86 -33.71
N ALA A 27 32.53 -6.55 -32.62
CA ALA A 27 33.78 -5.80 -32.56
C ALA A 27 34.39 -5.90 -31.16
N ASP A 28 35.16 -6.93 -30.94
CA ASP A 28 36.17 -6.91 -29.88
C ASP A 28 37.31 -5.98 -30.31
N SER A 29 37.59 -4.94 -29.54
CA SER A 29 38.73 -4.07 -29.77
C SER A 29 40.02 -4.86 -29.46
N ALA A 30 40.80 -5.14 -30.49
CA ALA A 30 42.10 -5.78 -30.36
C ALA A 30 43.01 -4.98 -29.40
N GLY A 31 43.36 -5.57 -28.26
CA GLY A 31 44.32 -5.03 -27.29
C GLY A 31 43.88 -4.87 -25.85
N THR A 32 42.60 -4.96 -25.54
CA THR A 32 42.08 -4.89 -24.15
C THR A 32 41.54 -6.23 -23.67
N ALA A 33 41.57 -6.46 -22.36
CA ALA A 33 41.09 -7.67 -21.73
C ALA A 33 39.91 -7.38 -20.77
N ALA A 34 39.26 -8.41 -20.25
CA ALA A 34 38.26 -8.32 -19.23
C ALA A 34 38.63 -9.07 -17.95
N ILE A 35 38.37 -8.48 -16.78
CA ILE A 35 38.45 -9.16 -15.48
C ILE A 35 37.04 -9.44 -15.01
N THR A 36 36.79 -10.70 -14.64
CA THR A 36 35.46 -11.12 -14.14
C THR A 36 35.62 -11.90 -12.83
N GLY A 37 34.58 -11.96 -12.01
CA GLY A 37 34.63 -12.76 -10.81
C GLY A 37 33.40 -12.53 -9.94
N ASN A 38 33.35 -13.19 -8.80
CA ASN A 38 32.32 -13.08 -7.82
C ASN A 38 32.86 -12.49 -6.51
N VAL A 39 32.08 -11.70 -5.81
CA VAL A 39 32.40 -11.21 -4.48
C VAL A 39 31.43 -11.84 -3.48
N SER A 40 31.95 -12.45 -2.43
CA SER A 40 31.14 -13.13 -1.42
C SER A 40 31.52 -12.75 -0.01
N ASN A 41 30.62 -13.03 0.94
CA ASN A 41 30.89 -12.97 2.37
C ASN A 41 31.22 -14.39 2.88
N ILE A 42 32.40 -14.58 3.47
CA ILE A 42 32.84 -15.88 4.03
C ILE A 42 31.87 -16.40 5.08
N ALA A 43 31.36 -15.52 5.94
CA ALA A 43 30.54 -15.92 7.10
C ALA A 43 29.15 -16.41 6.70
N THR A 44 28.51 -15.78 5.74
CA THR A 44 27.12 -16.08 5.32
C THR A 44 27.04 -16.95 4.09
N ARG A 45 28.13 -17.04 3.31
CA ARG A 45 28.24 -17.68 2.00
C ARG A 45 27.31 -17.08 0.95
N ASN A 46 26.85 -15.84 1.17
CA ASN A 46 26.10 -15.08 0.18
C ASN A 46 27.06 -14.39 -0.80
N LEU A 47 26.63 -14.30 -2.03
CA LEU A 47 27.23 -13.45 -3.04
C LEU A 47 26.72 -12.03 -2.87
N LEU A 48 27.61 -11.03 -2.91
CA LEU A 48 27.33 -9.66 -2.49
C LEU A 48 26.97 -8.77 -3.69
N GLU A 49 25.73 -8.28 -3.75
CA GLU A 49 25.30 -7.25 -4.69
C GLU A 49 25.85 -5.89 -4.30
N GLY A 50 26.31 -5.09 -5.29
CA GLY A 50 26.79 -3.73 -5.09
C GLY A 50 28.20 -3.63 -4.50
N ALA A 51 28.93 -4.72 -4.33
CA ALA A 51 30.34 -4.67 -3.95
C ALA A 51 31.13 -3.91 -5.01
N ARG A 52 31.97 -2.98 -4.56
CA ARG A 52 32.74 -2.11 -5.43
C ARG A 52 34.09 -2.73 -5.71
N VAL A 53 34.38 -3.01 -6.99
CA VAL A 53 35.62 -3.56 -7.49
C VAL A 53 36.30 -2.48 -8.33
N GLU A 54 37.51 -2.10 -7.95
CA GLU A 54 38.23 -0.97 -8.54
C GLU A 54 39.63 -1.38 -9.02
N LEU A 55 40.05 -0.76 -10.11
CA LEU A 55 41.44 -0.63 -10.56
C LEU A 55 41.85 0.84 -10.39
N PRO A 56 42.34 1.25 -9.22
CA PRO A 56 42.58 2.67 -8.90
C PRO A 56 43.52 3.36 -9.89
N GLN A 57 44.53 2.62 -10.35
CA GLN A 57 45.52 3.12 -11.31
C GLN A 57 44.93 3.49 -12.68
N LEU A 58 43.85 2.82 -13.07
CA LEU A 58 43.17 3.05 -14.35
C LEU A 58 41.85 3.83 -14.20
N GLY A 59 41.43 4.12 -12.98
CA GLY A 59 40.15 4.74 -12.69
C GLY A 59 38.95 3.87 -13.08
N LEU A 60 39.11 2.57 -13.30
CA LEU A 60 38.05 1.64 -13.65
C LEU A 60 37.37 1.12 -12.39
N THR A 61 36.05 1.11 -12.40
CA THR A 61 35.21 0.61 -11.30
C THR A 61 34.03 -0.18 -11.85
N ALA A 62 33.76 -1.34 -11.25
CA ALA A 62 32.52 -2.10 -11.45
C ALA A 62 31.82 -2.32 -10.11
N LEU A 63 30.50 -2.38 -10.12
CA LEU A 63 29.70 -2.87 -9.00
C LEU A 63 29.25 -4.29 -9.32
N THR A 64 29.24 -5.15 -8.34
CA THR A 64 28.68 -6.50 -8.51
C THR A 64 27.15 -6.41 -8.73
N ASP A 65 26.65 -7.28 -9.59
CA ASP A 65 25.22 -7.46 -9.88
C ASP A 65 24.49 -8.19 -8.72
N ASN A 66 23.20 -8.44 -8.88
CA ASN A 66 22.37 -9.15 -7.89
C ASN A 66 22.72 -10.64 -7.72
N THR A 67 23.72 -11.12 -8.44
CA THR A 67 24.33 -12.46 -8.28
C THR A 67 25.75 -12.38 -7.72
N GLY A 68 26.16 -11.20 -7.22
CA GLY A 68 27.50 -10.94 -6.66
C GLY A 68 28.62 -10.92 -7.68
N ARG A 69 28.31 -10.81 -8.95
CA ARG A 69 29.28 -10.89 -10.04
C ARG A 69 29.68 -9.52 -10.54
N TYR A 70 30.94 -9.37 -10.93
CA TYR A 70 31.46 -8.16 -11.57
C TYR A 70 32.14 -8.45 -12.92
N ILE A 71 32.14 -7.44 -13.78
CA ILE A 71 32.86 -7.43 -15.06
C ILE A 71 33.55 -6.07 -15.18
N LEU A 72 34.89 -6.10 -15.34
CA LEU A 72 35.70 -4.94 -15.69
C LEU A 72 36.20 -5.15 -17.12
N THR A 73 35.75 -4.36 -18.04
CA THR A 73 36.12 -4.38 -19.45
C THR A 73 37.13 -3.27 -19.77
N GLY A 74 37.84 -3.38 -20.88
CA GLY A 74 38.80 -2.36 -21.32
C GLY A 74 40.06 -2.29 -20.48
N VAL A 75 40.45 -3.37 -19.82
CA VAL A 75 41.68 -3.43 -19.00
C VAL A 75 42.89 -3.66 -19.90
N PRO A 76 43.92 -2.78 -19.89
CA PRO A 76 45.17 -2.99 -20.63
C PRO A 76 45.91 -4.23 -20.10
N ALA A 77 46.73 -4.84 -20.97
CA ALA A 77 47.62 -5.90 -20.53
C ALA A 77 48.63 -5.38 -19.49
N GLY A 78 48.94 -6.18 -18.49
CA GLY A 78 49.86 -5.82 -17.41
C GLY A 78 49.42 -6.38 -16.04
N THR A 79 50.18 -6.04 -15.02
CA THR A 79 49.86 -6.39 -13.63
C THR A 79 49.14 -5.20 -12.99
N HIS A 80 47.93 -5.46 -12.48
CA HIS A 80 47.07 -4.45 -11.89
C HIS A 80 46.66 -4.81 -10.47
N GLU A 81 46.50 -3.81 -9.58
CA GLU A 81 45.95 -4.01 -8.25
C GLU A 81 44.44 -3.84 -8.28
N LEU A 82 43.71 -4.90 -7.93
CA LEU A 82 42.28 -4.85 -7.67
C LEU A 82 42.04 -4.50 -6.20
N VAL A 83 41.12 -3.57 -5.97
CA VAL A 83 40.63 -3.20 -4.64
C VAL A 83 39.14 -3.49 -4.56
N VAL A 84 38.75 -4.30 -3.59
CA VAL A 84 37.34 -4.69 -3.41
C VAL A 84 36.85 -4.23 -2.06
N SER A 85 35.76 -3.49 -2.05
CA SER A 85 35.18 -2.92 -0.83
C SER A 85 33.66 -3.16 -0.75
N TYR A 86 33.18 -3.34 0.47
CA TYR A 86 31.77 -3.51 0.80
C TYR A 86 31.49 -2.99 2.20
N ILE A 87 30.37 -2.32 2.45
CA ILE A 87 30.04 -1.80 3.78
C ILE A 87 29.97 -2.95 4.79
N GLY A 88 30.65 -2.80 5.93
CA GLY A 88 30.70 -3.80 7.00
C GLY A 88 31.69 -4.92 6.81
N LEU A 89 32.48 -4.93 5.72
CA LEU A 89 33.54 -5.90 5.46
C LEU A 89 34.87 -5.19 5.22
N ASP A 90 35.97 -5.88 5.53
CA ASP A 90 37.32 -5.34 5.34
C ASP A 90 37.64 -5.24 3.86
N THR A 91 38.25 -4.12 3.44
CA THR A 91 38.67 -3.91 2.06
C THR A 91 39.81 -4.88 1.72
N THR A 92 39.64 -5.62 0.64
CA THR A 92 40.63 -6.61 0.16
C THR A 92 41.35 -6.09 -1.08
N ARG A 93 42.64 -6.31 -1.15
CA ARG A 93 43.51 -5.95 -2.29
C ARG A 93 44.16 -7.20 -2.86
N ALA A 94 44.27 -7.29 -4.18
CA ALA A 94 44.92 -8.38 -4.85
C ALA A 94 45.56 -7.96 -6.17
N GLN A 95 46.72 -8.49 -6.49
CA GLN A 95 47.32 -8.34 -7.81
C GLN A 95 46.71 -9.32 -8.82
N VAL A 96 46.47 -8.85 -10.01
CA VAL A 96 46.01 -9.65 -11.15
C VAL A 96 46.84 -9.36 -12.38
N VAL A 97 47.28 -10.43 -13.05
CA VAL A 97 47.99 -10.33 -14.31
C VAL A 97 47.00 -10.48 -15.45
N VAL A 98 46.98 -9.52 -16.33
CA VAL A 98 46.02 -9.43 -17.44
C VAL A 98 46.80 -9.53 -18.77
N VAL A 99 46.35 -10.43 -19.63
CA VAL A 99 46.91 -10.62 -20.98
C VAL A 99 45.94 -10.05 -22.00
N ALA A 100 46.47 -9.35 -23.01
CA ALA A 100 45.64 -8.72 -24.06
C ALA A 100 44.68 -9.73 -24.73
N GLY A 101 43.42 -9.34 -24.92
CA GLY A 101 42.42 -10.17 -25.56
C GLY A 101 41.89 -11.35 -24.70
N GLN A 102 42.39 -11.52 -23.48
CA GLN A 102 41.99 -12.62 -22.60
C GLN A 102 41.02 -12.14 -21.49
N ARG A 103 40.21 -13.06 -21.03
CA ARG A 103 39.39 -12.90 -19.84
C ARG A 103 40.06 -13.57 -18.64
N VAL A 104 40.29 -12.78 -17.58
CA VAL A 104 40.88 -13.28 -16.34
C VAL A 104 39.75 -13.41 -15.31
N ALA A 105 39.59 -14.59 -14.68
CA ALA A 105 38.64 -14.79 -13.59
C ALA A 105 39.33 -14.57 -12.24
N ARG A 106 38.74 -13.74 -11.37
CA ARG A 106 39.22 -13.49 -10.00
C ARG A 106 38.09 -13.33 -9.03
N ASP A 107 37.88 -14.26 -8.11
CA ASP A 107 36.89 -14.22 -7.05
C ASP A 107 37.47 -13.60 -5.78
N PHE A 108 36.60 -12.97 -4.97
CA PHE A 108 36.94 -12.37 -3.68
C PHE A 108 36.02 -12.86 -2.61
N ASP A 109 36.61 -13.32 -1.50
CA ASP A 109 35.91 -13.70 -0.27
C ASP A 109 36.18 -12.64 0.81
N LEU A 110 35.20 -11.78 1.08
CA LEU A 110 35.34 -10.71 2.04
C LEU A 110 34.99 -11.20 3.46
N THR A 111 35.64 -10.65 4.46
CA THR A 111 35.40 -10.91 5.88
C THR A 111 35.59 -9.64 6.68
N THR A 112 35.40 -9.70 7.99
CA THR A 112 35.76 -8.63 8.92
C THR A 112 36.20 -9.24 10.25
N GLY A 113 37.09 -8.56 10.98
CA GLY A 113 37.52 -8.96 12.31
C GLY A 113 36.39 -9.16 13.32
N ILE A 114 35.26 -8.52 13.12
CA ILE A 114 34.06 -8.68 13.94
C ILE A 114 33.46 -10.09 13.79
N TYR A 115 33.63 -10.73 12.62
CA TYR A 115 33.11 -12.08 12.37
C TYR A 115 34.03 -13.19 12.87
N THR A 116 35.30 -12.89 13.07
CA THR A 116 36.30 -13.89 13.49
C THR A 116 36.31 -14.11 15.02
N LEU A 117 35.80 -13.17 15.82
CA LEU A 117 35.81 -13.25 17.28
C LEU A 117 34.67 -14.08 17.89
N ASP A 118 33.58 -14.30 17.16
CA ASP A 118 32.46 -15.13 17.58
C ASP A 118 32.26 -16.26 16.56
N ALA A 119 32.49 -17.51 16.98
CA ALA A 119 32.20 -18.70 16.20
C ALA A 119 30.68 -18.89 15.93
N PHE A 120 29.85 -17.93 16.33
CA PHE A 120 28.42 -17.87 16.07
C PHE A 120 28.16 -17.12 14.76
N LYS A 121 27.48 -17.79 13.85
CA LYS A 121 27.07 -17.25 12.54
C LYS A 121 26.51 -15.84 12.67
N VAL A 122 27.12 -14.92 11.95
CA VAL A 122 26.55 -13.62 11.65
C VAL A 122 25.16 -13.83 11.05
N THR A 123 24.19 -13.22 11.64
CA THR A 123 22.81 -13.37 11.20
C THR A 123 22.54 -12.54 9.95
N GLY A 124 21.59 -12.98 9.15
CA GLY A 124 21.17 -12.31 7.93
C GLY A 124 20.81 -10.83 8.12
N GLU A 125 20.31 -10.43 9.31
CA GLU A 125 19.97 -9.03 9.63
C GLU A 125 21.14 -8.06 9.41
N ARG A 126 22.33 -8.40 9.88
CA ARG A 126 23.53 -7.53 9.72
C ARG A 126 23.99 -7.41 8.28
N GLU A 127 23.88 -8.50 7.53
CA GLU A 127 24.24 -8.50 6.11
C GLU A 127 23.18 -7.76 5.29
N GLY A 128 21.91 -7.91 5.62
CA GLY A 128 20.83 -7.17 4.99
C GLY A 128 21.00 -5.66 5.15
N ASP A 129 21.33 -5.18 6.35
CA ASP A 129 21.64 -3.77 6.59
C ASP A 129 22.83 -3.29 5.76
N ALA A 130 23.90 -4.06 5.70
CA ALA A 130 25.08 -3.73 4.90
C ALA A 130 24.76 -3.70 3.40
N LEU A 131 23.96 -4.63 2.90
CA LEU A 131 23.47 -4.67 1.52
C LEU A 131 22.65 -3.42 1.19
N ALA A 132 21.67 -3.09 2.04
CA ALA A 132 20.80 -1.94 1.85
C ALA A 132 21.61 -0.62 1.85
N LEU A 133 22.51 -0.45 2.82
CA LEU A 133 23.37 0.75 2.91
C LEU A 133 24.35 0.84 1.74
N THR A 134 24.91 -0.28 1.28
CA THR A 134 25.79 -0.30 0.10
C THR A 134 25.04 0.12 -1.15
N ALA A 135 23.84 -0.41 -1.37
CA ALA A 135 22.99 -0.05 -2.49
C ALA A 135 22.57 1.44 -2.43
N GLN A 136 22.24 1.95 -1.23
CA GLN A 136 21.92 3.37 -1.02
C GLN A 136 23.13 4.28 -1.26
N LYS A 137 24.33 3.92 -0.78
CA LYS A 137 25.56 4.70 -0.98
C LYS A 137 25.92 4.81 -2.47
N ASN A 138 25.71 3.72 -3.23
CA ASN A 138 26.02 3.67 -4.66
C ASN A 138 24.96 4.31 -5.57
N ALA A 139 23.82 4.72 -5.02
CA ALA A 139 22.73 5.31 -5.80
C ALA A 139 23.09 6.72 -6.31
N ASP A 140 22.76 7.00 -7.58
CA ASP A 140 22.95 8.31 -8.20
C ASP A 140 21.79 9.28 -7.91
N ASN A 141 20.65 8.80 -7.43
CA ASN A 141 19.50 9.61 -7.05
C ASN A 141 19.20 9.49 -5.54
N VAL A 142 18.27 10.33 -5.06
CA VAL A 142 17.80 10.27 -3.67
C VAL A 142 16.88 9.08 -3.49
N LYS A 143 17.31 8.08 -2.72
CA LYS A 143 16.51 6.93 -2.34
C LYS A 143 16.91 6.37 -0.97
N ASN A 144 15.97 5.71 -0.30
CA ASN A 144 16.24 4.92 0.90
C ASN A 144 16.02 3.44 0.59
N ILE A 145 16.89 2.60 1.11
CA ILE A 145 16.81 1.16 0.92
C ILE A 145 16.83 0.48 2.28
N VAL A 146 15.98 -0.54 2.44
CA VAL A 146 15.89 -1.37 3.63
C VAL A 146 15.85 -2.83 3.19
N ALA A 147 16.64 -3.67 3.83
CA ALA A 147 16.53 -5.11 3.65
C ALA A 147 15.31 -5.67 4.40
N MET A 148 14.66 -6.67 3.82
CA MET A 148 13.46 -7.27 4.43
C MET A 148 13.75 -7.94 5.76
N ASP A 149 14.96 -8.45 5.96
CA ASP A 149 15.39 -9.13 7.18
C ASP A 149 15.98 -8.21 8.26
N SER A 150 16.12 -6.89 7.99
CA SER A 150 16.61 -5.90 8.96
C SER A 150 15.76 -5.81 10.23
N PHE A 151 14.49 -6.17 10.15
CA PHE A 151 13.57 -6.14 11.28
C PHE A 151 13.25 -7.54 11.86
N GLY A 152 13.94 -8.57 11.39
CA GLY A 152 13.72 -9.96 11.82
C GLY A 152 12.31 -10.47 11.49
N ASN A 153 11.81 -11.40 12.30
CA ASN A 153 10.44 -11.91 12.13
C ASN A 153 9.43 -10.86 12.57
N LEU A 154 8.55 -10.45 11.67
CA LEU A 154 7.47 -9.52 11.96
C LEU A 154 6.14 -10.28 12.16
N PRO A 155 5.22 -9.76 13.00
CA PRO A 155 4.00 -10.50 13.38
C PRO A 155 3.15 -10.97 12.21
N ASN A 156 3.08 -10.21 11.12
CA ASN A 156 2.29 -10.55 9.93
C ASN A 156 3.15 -10.93 8.72
N MET A 157 4.46 -10.71 8.78
CA MET A 157 5.41 -10.94 7.70
C MET A 157 4.98 -10.34 6.36
N SER A 158 4.26 -9.21 6.40
CA SER A 158 3.85 -8.47 5.21
C SER A 158 4.90 -7.45 4.79
N ALA A 159 5.01 -7.17 3.49
CA ALA A 159 5.87 -6.11 2.98
C ALA A 159 5.50 -4.74 3.59
N GLY A 160 4.22 -4.52 3.86
CA GLY A 160 3.70 -3.30 4.46
C GLY A 160 4.29 -2.98 5.84
N GLU A 161 4.58 -3.97 6.67
CA GLU A 161 5.17 -3.75 7.99
C GLU A 161 6.61 -3.20 7.92
N VAL A 162 7.36 -3.57 6.90
CA VAL A 162 8.71 -3.05 6.66
C VAL A 162 8.66 -1.68 5.99
N ILE A 163 7.80 -1.51 5.00
CA ILE A 163 7.61 -0.23 4.29
C ILE A 163 7.29 0.89 5.26
N GLY A 164 6.40 0.66 6.23
CA GLY A 164 6.01 1.65 7.23
C GLY A 164 7.16 2.16 8.13
N ARG A 165 8.35 1.55 8.02
CA ARG A 165 9.55 1.95 8.79
C ARG A 165 10.57 2.72 7.98
N LEU A 166 10.31 2.95 6.69
CA LEU A 166 11.17 3.79 5.85
C LEU A 166 10.99 5.29 6.18
N PRO A 167 12.06 6.11 6.10
CA PRO A 167 11.97 7.55 6.30
C PRO A 167 11.04 8.20 5.27
N GLY A 168 10.18 9.11 5.73
CA GLY A 168 9.21 9.79 4.86
C GLY A 168 7.94 9.00 4.60
N ILE A 169 7.77 7.84 5.25
CA ILE A 169 6.56 7.04 5.15
C ILE A 169 5.74 7.11 6.45
N ALA A 170 4.44 7.25 6.27
CA ALA A 170 3.47 7.11 7.34
C ALA A 170 2.37 6.11 6.92
N GLY A 171 2.11 5.12 7.76
CA GLY A 171 1.14 4.07 7.47
C GLY A 171 -0.27 4.46 7.85
N SER A 172 -1.24 4.06 7.01
CA SER A 172 -2.66 4.05 7.36
C SER A 172 -3.08 2.62 7.65
N PRO A 173 -3.28 2.25 8.93
CA PRO A 173 -3.73 0.91 9.27
C PRO A 173 -5.23 0.74 8.98
N THR A 174 -5.63 -0.49 8.71
CA THR A 174 -7.05 -0.88 8.67
C THR A 174 -7.70 -0.76 10.05
N GLU A 175 -9.03 -0.89 10.14
CA GLU A 175 -9.72 -1.06 11.42
C GLU A 175 -9.21 -2.30 12.20
N GLU A 176 -8.63 -3.26 11.52
CA GLU A 176 -8.02 -4.47 12.09
C GLU A 176 -6.56 -4.26 12.55
N GLY A 177 -6.01 -3.04 12.37
CA GLY A 177 -4.64 -2.70 12.74
C GLY A 177 -3.55 -3.17 11.77
N LEU A 178 -3.93 -3.72 10.62
CA LEU A 178 -2.97 -4.17 9.61
C LEU A 178 -2.45 -2.99 8.79
N ALA A 179 -1.17 -3.02 8.44
CA ALA A 179 -0.56 -2.06 7.53
C ALA A 179 -1.17 -2.24 6.12
N TYR A 180 -1.99 -1.28 5.70
CA TYR A 180 -2.81 -1.36 4.50
C TYR A 180 -2.22 -0.57 3.34
N ALA A 181 -2.01 0.71 3.58
CA ALA A 181 -1.55 1.66 2.58
C ALA A 181 -0.64 2.70 3.22
N PHE A 182 0.15 3.41 2.41
CA PHE A 182 1.17 4.32 2.92
C PHE A 182 1.13 5.66 2.22
N ASN A 183 1.23 6.69 3.03
CA ASN A 183 1.55 8.04 2.60
C ASN A 183 3.07 8.15 2.46
N VAL A 184 3.55 8.58 1.32
CA VAL A 184 4.96 8.89 1.09
C VAL A 184 5.12 10.40 1.06
N ARG A 185 5.88 10.97 1.99
CA ARG A 185 6.03 12.43 2.14
C ARG A 185 4.68 13.14 2.22
N GLY A 186 3.76 12.53 2.94
CA GLY A 186 2.40 13.00 3.10
C GLY A 186 1.45 12.72 1.93
N MET A 187 1.92 12.37 0.75
CA MET A 187 1.05 12.08 -0.40
C MET A 187 0.19 10.84 -0.14
N ALA A 188 -1.09 10.96 -0.47
CA ALA A 188 -2.06 9.87 -0.34
C ALA A 188 -1.60 8.60 -1.09
N PRO A 189 -2.00 7.41 -0.63
CA PRO A 189 -1.52 6.14 -1.21
C PRO A 189 -1.71 6.00 -2.73
N GLY A 190 -2.82 6.49 -3.28
CA GLY A 190 -3.09 6.48 -4.73
C GLY A 190 -2.24 7.42 -5.57
N LEU A 191 -1.43 8.28 -4.94
CA LEU A 191 -0.47 9.19 -5.57
C LEU A 191 0.98 8.67 -5.47
N ASN A 192 1.16 7.44 -4.97
CA ASN A 192 2.43 6.76 -4.87
C ASN A 192 2.40 5.50 -5.73
N THR A 193 3.50 5.14 -6.33
CA THR A 193 3.59 3.94 -7.16
C THR A 193 4.27 2.82 -6.39
N VAL A 194 3.73 1.62 -6.47
CA VAL A 194 4.35 0.40 -5.93
C VAL A 194 4.66 -0.55 -7.07
N THR A 195 5.91 -1.02 -7.12
CA THR A 195 6.41 -1.92 -8.17
C THR A 195 7.08 -3.14 -7.56
N VAL A 196 7.09 -4.24 -8.31
CA VAL A 196 7.89 -5.44 -8.04
C VAL A 196 8.90 -5.59 -9.17
N ASP A 197 10.18 -5.61 -8.85
CA ASP A 197 11.30 -5.62 -9.81
C ASP A 197 11.14 -4.54 -10.91
N GLY A 198 10.54 -3.41 -10.54
CA GLY A 198 10.26 -2.27 -11.41
C GLY A 198 9.01 -2.40 -12.29
N GLY A 199 8.28 -3.50 -12.22
CA GLY A 199 6.97 -3.70 -12.88
C GLY A 199 5.81 -3.22 -11.99
N LEU A 200 4.79 -2.61 -12.59
CA LEU A 200 3.57 -2.20 -11.89
C LEU A 200 2.74 -3.44 -11.52
N VAL A 201 2.24 -3.47 -10.30
CA VAL A 201 1.34 -4.53 -9.81
C VAL A 201 -0.11 -4.08 -9.94
N ALA A 202 -0.98 -4.97 -10.43
CA ALA A 202 -2.42 -4.72 -10.47
C ALA A 202 -2.95 -4.51 -9.04
N SER A 203 -3.67 -3.41 -8.82
CA SER A 203 -4.23 -3.04 -7.52
C SER A 203 -5.65 -3.56 -7.34
N ILE A 204 -6.19 -3.45 -6.14
CA ILE A 204 -7.60 -3.70 -5.86
C ILE A 204 -8.38 -2.40 -6.03
N GLY A 205 -9.54 -2.47 -6.68
CA GLY A 205 -10.40 -1.30 -6.83
C GLY A 205 -9.90 -0.27 -7.85
N THR A 206 -10.30 0.98 -7.67
CA THR A 206 -10.13 2.04 -8.68
C THR A 206 -9.33 3.25 -8.19
N ASN A 207 -8.77 3.19 -7.00
CA ASN A 207 -8.06 4.30 -6.35
C ASN A 207 -6.53 4.30 -6.59
N ARG A 208 -5.97 3.37 -7.39
CA ARG A 208 -4.54 3.18 -7.69
C ARG A 208 -3.69 2.78 -6.46
N SER A 209 -4.28 2.56 -5.32
CA SER A 209 -3.57 2.12 -4.12
C SER A 209 -3.38 0.60 -4.13
N LEU A 210 -2.15 0.14 -3.94
CA LEU A 210 -1.88 -1.29 -3.74
C LEU A 210 -2.07 -1.65 -2.26
N GLU A 211 -2.89 -2.67 -2.01
CA GLU A 211 -3.13 -3.19 -0.66
C GLU A 211 -2.01 -4.15 -0.23
N LEU A 212 -1.03 -3.61 0.47
CA LEU A 212 0.20 -4.33 0.84
C LEU A 212 0.00 -5.42 1.91
N GLN A 213 -1.14 -5.41 2.59
CA GLN A 213 -1.50 -6.46 3.55
C GLN A 213 -1.69 -7.84 2.89
N SER A 214 -1.99 -7.87 1.59
CA SER A 214 -2.19 -9.10 0.81
C SER A 214 -0.88 -9.66 0.22
N ILE A 215 0.23 -8.92 0.33
CA ILE A 215 1.51 -9.30 -0.26
C ILE A 215 2.47 -9.74 0.85
N THR A 216 2.93 -11.00 0.78
CA THR A 216 3.93 -11.51 1.71
C THR A 216 5.29 -10.84 1.50
N GLY A 217 5.97 -10.51 2.60
CA GLY A 217 7.32 -9.96 2.55
C GLY A 217 8.43 -10.96 2.24
N THR A 218 8.15 -12.25 2.41
CA THR A 218 9.19 -13.30 2.39
C THR A 218 9.86 -13.53 1.03
N MET A 219 9.21 -13.09 -0.06
CA MET A 219 9.76 -13.21 -1.41
C MET A 219 10.73 -12.08 -1.79
N PHE A 220 10.77 -11.00 -1.01
CA PHE A 220 11.59 -9.83 -1.31
C PHE A 220 12.89 -9.85 -0.52
N GLU A 221 13.93 -9.30 -1.09
CA GLU A 221 15.24 -9.08 -0.46
C GLU A 221 15.36 -7.67 0.08
N GLN A 222 14.92 -6.69 -0.72
CA GLN A 222 15.03 -5.28 -0.43
C GLN A 222 13.76 -4.52 -0.79
N LEU A 223 13.53 -3.44 -0.05
CA LEU A 223 12.55 -2.42 -0.37
C LEU A 223 13.27 -1.10 -0.65
N GLU A 224 13.02 -0.54 -1.82
CA GLU A 224 13.58 0.74 -2.24
C GLU A 224 12.49 1.80 -2.24
N LEU A 225 12.69 2.89 -1.51
CA LEU A 225 11.87 4.09 -1.61
C LEU A 225 12.59 5.11 -2.49
N ILE A 226 12.18 5.25 -3.72
CA ILE A 226 12.74 6.16 -4.73
C ILE A 226 12.04 7.51 -4.59
N LYS A 227 12.77 8.55 -4.22
CA LYS A 227 12.27 9.89 -3.97
C LYS A 227 12.62 10.88 -5.09
N GLY A 228 13.78 10.71 -5.71
CA GLY A 228 14.24 11.48 -6.89
C GLY A 228 13.94 10.68 -8.17
N HIS A 229 12.99 11.15 -9.00
CA HIS A 229 12.61 10.49 -10.23
C HIS A 229 13.70 10.59 -11.29
N THR A 230 14.08 9.46 -11.86
CA THR A 230 15.04 9.36 -12.97
C THR A 230 14.32 9.02 -14.27
N PRO A 231 14.85 9.42 -15.46
CA PRO A 231 14.15 9.23 -16.73
C PRO A 231 13.83 7.77 -17.07
N ASP A 232 14.65 6.82 -16.60
CA ASP A 232 14.46 5.37 -16.82
C ASP A 232 13.37 4.73 -15.93
N LYS A 233 12.72 5.52 -15.06
CA LYS A 233 11.61 5.09 -14.19
C LYS A 233 10.32 5.82 -14.55
N GLY A 234 9.18 5.26 -14.21
CA GLY A 234 7.89 5.94 -14.36
C GLY A 234 7.86 7.25 -13.59
N ALA A 235 7.27 8.29 -14.17
CA ALA A 235 7.13 9.60 -13.54
C ALA A 235 5.82 9.75 -12.74
N ASP A 236 4.97 8.75 -12.74
CA ASP A 236 3.62 8.74 -12.20
C ASP A 236 3.56 8.52 -10.68
N SER A 237 4.36 9.26 -9.93
CA SER A 237 4.36 9.25 -8.47
C SER A 237 4.67 10.64 -7.93
N LEU A 238 3.75 11.21 -7.15
CA LEU A 238 3.96 12.51 -6.49
C LEU A 238 4.78 12.38 -5.21
N GLY A 239 4.54 11.35 -4.41
CA GLY A 239 5.28 11.12 -3.16
C GLY A 239 6.63 10.45 -3.39
N GLY A 240 6.59 9.31 -4.03
CA GLY A 240 7.73 8.46 -4.34
C GLY A 240 7.29 7.10 -4.86
N THR A 241 8.24 6.33 -5.37
CA THR A 241 8.01 4.96 -5.83
C THR A 241 8.60 3.97 -4.83
N ILE A 242 7.78 3.03 -4.37
CA ILE A 242 8.22 1.89 -3.55
C ILE A 242 8.48 0.72 -4.51
N ASN A 243 9.74 0.31 -4.63
CA ASN A 243 10.11 -0.82 -5.45
C ASN A 243 10.51 -2.01 -4.55
N MET A 244 9.81 -3.11 -4.68
CA MET A 244 10.09 -4.36 -3.96
C MET A 244 10.94 -5.26 -4.84
N LYS A 245 12.18 -5.51 -4.44
CA LYS A 245 13.12 -6.36 -5.19
C LYS A 245 13.09 -7.79 -4.70
N THR A 246 12.91 -8.71 -5.62
CA THR A 246 12.96 -10.15 -5.32
C THR A 246 14.41 -10.66 -5.29
N ARG A 247 14.67 -11.63 -4.40
CA ARG A 247 16.00 -12.24 -4.26
C ARG A 247 16.36 -13.06 -5.49
N SER A 248 17.60 -12.92 -5.98
CA SER A 248 18.11 -13.80 -7.02
C SER A 248 18.44 -15.19 -6.45
N PRO A 249 17.96 -16.28 -7.07
CA PRO A 249 18.37 -17.63 -6.64
C PRO A 249 19.85 -17.96 -6.90
N LEU A 250 20.57 -17.16 -7.69
CA LEU A 250 22.01 -17.33 -7.93
C LEU A 250 22.90 -16.61 -6.90
N ASN A 251 22.35 -15.96 -5.87
CA ASN A 251 23.10 -15.13 -4.93
C ASN A 251 23.79 -15.90 -3.78
N MET A 252 24.01 -17.21 -3.89
CA MET A 252 24.60 -18.03 -2.83
C MET A 252 25.71 -18.93 -3.34
N LYS A 253 26.73 -19.20 -2.49
CA LYS A 253 27.80 -20.20 -2.76
C LYS A 253 27.35 -21.64 -2.47
N GLU A 254 26.38 -21.81 -1.61
CA GLU A 254 25.80 -23.13 -1.29
C GLU A 254 25.05 -23.68 -2.51
N LYS A 255 24.99 -25.00 -2.63
CA LYS A 255 24.20 -25.65 -3.67
C LYS A 255 22.72 -25.53 -3.38
N ARG A 256 22.33 -25.72 -2.12
CA ARG A 256 20.95 -25.74 -1.66
C ARG A 256 20.78 -25.00 -0.35
N ARG A 257 19.64 -24.33 -0.18
CA ARG A 257 19.24 -23.65 1.05
C ARG A 257 17.75 -23.83 1.28
N ILE A 258 17.38 -24.18 2.49
CA ILE A 258 16.01 -24.30 2.94
C ILE A 258 15.83 -23.39 4.14
N ASN A 259 14.89 -22.45 4.06
CA ASN A 259 14.48 -21.60 5.17
C ASN A 259 13.04 -21.94 5.57
N TYR A 260 12.76 -21.99 6.86
CA TYR A 260 11.39 -22.22 7.31
C TYR A 260 11.06 -21.34 8.51
N SER A 261 9.78 -21.02 8.65
CA SER A 261 9.22 -20.45 9.86
C SER A 261 7.82 -21.03 10.06
N ALA A 262 7.53 -21.47 11.27
CA ALA A 262 6.22 -21.94 11.68
C ALA A 262 5.87 -21.25 12.99
N THR A 263 4.92 -20.32 12.92
CA THR A 263 4.50 -19.51 14.07
C THR A 263 3.00 -19.62 14.27
N VAL A 264 2.56 -19.34 15.48
CA VAL A 264 1.17 -19.31 15.86
C VAL A 264 0.88 -17.95 16.49
N ARG A 265 -0.12 -17.25 15.97
CA ARG A 265 -0.68 -16.06 16.60
C ARG A 265 -1.67 -16.45 17.67
N ILE A 266 -1.55 -15.81 18.81
CA ILE A 266 -2.39 -16.03 19.96
C ILE A 266 -3.01 -14.69 20.35
N ALA A 267 -4.29 -14.68 20.63
CA ALA A 267 -4.99 -13.54 21.20
C ALA A 267 -5.15 -13.77 22.72
N PRO A 268 -4.36 -13.10 23.58
CA PRO A 268 -4.40 -13.33 25.02
C PRO A 268 -5.73 -12.88 25.64
N SER A 269 -6.24 -13.61 26.62
CA SER A 269 -7.53 -13.33 27.29
C SER A 269 -7.54 -12.04 28.13
N PHE A 270 -6.37 -11.52 28.49
CA PHE A 270 -6.26 -10.24 29.21
C PHE A 270 -6.43 -9.01 28.29
N THR A 271 -6.50 -9.21 26.97
CA THR A 271 -6.74 -8.14 26.02
C THR A 271 -8.17 -8.20 25.54
N GLU A 272 -9.08 -7.48 26.08
CA GLU A 272 -10.50 -7.33 25.71
C GLU A 272 -10.90 -7.99 24.36
N GLN A 273 -10.99 -9.32 24.34
CA GLN A 273 -11.20 -10.09 23.12
C GLN A 273 -12.66 -10.24 22.78
N ILE A 274 -12.94 -10.28 21.51
CA ILE A 274 -14.26 -10.66 21.02
C ILE A 274 -14.39 -12.21 21.04
N PRO A 275 -15.61 -12.75 21.24
CA PRO A 275 -15.85 -14.20 21.34
C PRO A 275 -15.27 -15.03 20.16
N LEU A 276 -15.28 -14.50 18.93
CA LEU A 276 -14.71 -15.21 17.79
C LEU A 276 -13.20 -15.46 17.94
N ARG A 277 -12.45 -14.48 18.43
CA ARG A 277 -11.01 -14.66 18.71
C ARG A 277 -10.79 -15.68 19.84
N GLU A 278 -11.69 -15.76 20.80
CA GLU A 278 -11.61 -16.77 21.86
C GLU A 278 -11.85 -18.18 21.35
N GLN A 279 -12.76 -18.35 20.41
CA GLN A 279 -13.04 -19.64 19.76
C GLN A 279 -11.87 -20.07 18.85
N HIS A 280 -11.18 -19.12 18.22
CA HIS A 280 -10.05 -19.34 17.32
C HIS A 280 -8.78 -18.69 17.89
N ARG A 281 -8.31 -19.16 19.06
CA ARG A 281 -7.20 -18.54 19.77
C ARG A 281 -5.84 -18.70 19.10
N ALA A 282 -5.66 -19.72 18.30
CA ALA A 282 -4.39 -20.09 17.69
C ALA A 282 -4.50 -20.07 16.16
N HIS A 283 -3.71 -19.22 15.51
CA HIS A 283 -3.74 -19.03 14.06
C HIS A 283 -2.36 -19.26 13.47
N PRO A 284 -2.18 -20.28 12.59
CA PRO A 284 -0.88 -20.60 12.02
C PRO A 284 -0.43 -19.56 11.00
N LEU A 285 0.88 -19.32 10.99
CA LEU A 285 1.60 -18.61 9.95
C LEU A 285 2.84 -19.43 9.61
N ILE A 286 2.90 -19.92 8.38
CA ILE A 286 3.94 -20.84 7.92
C ILE A 286 4.61 -20.27 6.69
N THR A 287 5.93 -20.27 6.67
CA THR A 287 6.73 -19.92 5.50
C THR A 287 7.73 -21.03 5.22
N LEU A 288 7.93 -21.35 3.94
CA LEU A 288 8.94 -22.28 3.47
C LEU A 288 9.60 -21.67 2.24
N GLY A 289 10.92 -21.47 2.31
CA GLY A 289 11.75 -21.05 1.19
C GLY A 289 12.71 -22.16 0.82
N TYR A 290 12.68 -22.58 -0.44
CA TYR A 290 13.65 -23.50 -1.05
C TYR A 290 14.42 -22.76 -2.12
N GLN A 291 15.73 -22.92 -2.14
CA GLN A 291 16.62 -22.34 -3.13
C GLN A 291 17.71 -23.35 -3.51
N GLU A 292 17.93 -23.58 -4.82
CA GLU A 292 18.97 -24.48 -5.30
C GLU A 292 19.60 -23.93 -6.58
N VAL A 293 20.90 -24.20 -6.74
CA VAL A 293 21.69 -23.80 -7.90
C VAL A 293 22.18 -25.06 -8.63
N PHE A 294 21.86 -25.13 -9.90
CA PHE A 294 22.16 -26.25 -10.80
C PHE A 294 23.21 -25.84 -11.83
N SER A 295 23.92 -26.84 -12.35
CA SER A 295 24.77 -26.73 -13.53
C SER A 295 24.09 -27.42 -14.70
N VAL A 296 23.73 -26.66 -15.73
CA VAL A 296 22.93 -27.16 -16.87
C VAL A 296 23.54 -26.71 -18.19
N LEU A 297 23.28 -27.46 -19.26
CA LEU A 297 23.69 -27.15 -20.64
C LEU A 297 25.21 -26.84 -20.77
N GLY A 298 26.04 -27.54 -20.00
CA GLY A 298 27.51 -27.36 -20.01
C GLY A 298 28.02 -26.16 -19.18
N GLY A 299 27.13 -25.35 -18.56
CA GLY A 299 27.54 -24.28 -17.68
C GLY A 299 27.69 -24.73 -16.24
N GLU A 300 28.52 -24.03 -15.46
CA GLU A 300 28.72 -24.30 -14.03
C GLU A 300 27.89 -23.30 -13.19
N ARG A 301 27.08 -23.84 -12.26
CA ARG A 301 26.26 -23.06 -11.33
C ARG A 301 25.46 -21.95 -12.03
N ASN A 302 24.85 -22.27 -13.13
CA ASN A 302 24.28 -21.28 -14.05
C ASN A 302 22.73 -21.21 -14.04
N LEU A 303 22.04 -22.15 -13.38
CA LEU A 303 20.60 -22.12 -13.21
C LEU A 303 20.27 -22.10 -11.71
N GLY A 304 19.67 -21.01 -11.26
CA GLY A 304 19.14 -20.87 -9.91
C GLY A 304 17.61 -20.98 -9.92
N VAL A 305 17.07 -21.71 -8.94
CA VAL A 305 15.64 -21.85 -8.73
C VAL A 305 15.32 -21.54 -7.28
N ALA A 306 14.36 -20.67 -7.03
CA ALA A 306 13.81 -20.38 -5.71
C ALA A 306 12.31 -20.63 -5.70
N VAL A 307 11.82 -21.30 -4.66
CA VAL A 307 10.40 -21.51 -4.40
C VAL A 307 10.08 -21.01 -2.99
N ASN A 308 9.15 -20.07 -2.90
CA ASN A 308 8.69 -19.54 -1.62
C ASN A 308 7.20 -19.88 -1.44
N LEU A 309 6.87 -20.52 -0.33
CA LEU A 309 5.52 -20.86 0.07
C LEU A 309 5.16 -20.09 1.32
N PHE A 310 3.96 -19.53 1.34
CA PHE A 310 3.43 -18.79 2.47
C PHE A 310 1.99 -19.23 2.76
N TYR A 311 1.69 -19.46 4.02
CA TYR A 311 0.35 -19.67 4.53
C TYR A 311 0.14 -18.88 5.81
N SER A 312 -0.96 -18.18 5.91
CA SER A 312 -1.34 -17.43 7.11
C SER A 312 -2.83 -17.53 7.35
N GLU A 313 -3.21 -17.84 8.57
CA GLU A 313 -4.58 -17.66 9.05
C GLU A 313 -4.60 -16.61 10.14
N ASN A 314 -5.63 -15.76 10.16
CA ASN A 314 -5.81 -14.75 11.16
C ASN A 314 -7.31 -14.47 11.39
N ALA A 315 -7.81 -14.75 12.58
CA ALA A 315 -9.11 -14.25 13.00
C ALA A 315 -8.90 -12.93 13.72
N VAL A 316 -9.43 -11.87 13.15
CA VAL A 316 -9.27 -10.50 13.64
C VAL A 316 -10.60 -9.96 14.09
N GLY A 317 -10.61 -9.32 15.23
CA GLY A 317 -11.75 -8.56 15.69
C GLY A 317 -11.38 -7.13 16.01
N GLY A 318 -12.35 -6.25 15.95
CA GLY A 318 -12.22 -4.85 16.29
C GLY A 318 -13.49 -4.31 16.91
N TYR A 319 -13.32 -3.26 17.69
CA TYR A 319 -14.41 -2.49 18.25
C TYR A 319 -14.25 -1.02 17.88
N ARG A 320 -15.35 -0.38 17.53
CA ARG A 320 -15.38 1.04 17.22
C ARG A 320 -16.55 1.71 17.90
N SER A 321 -16.30 2.83 18.57
CA SER A 321 -17.28 3.80 19.02
C SER A 321 -17.23 5.03 18.13
N THR A 322 -18.39 5.48 17.65
CA THR A 322 -18.50 6.67 16.78
C THR A 322 -19.53 7.63 17.35
N PHE A 323 -19.21 8.92 17.35
CA PHE A 323 -20.06 9.99 17.86
C PHE A 323 -20.31 11.01 16.75
N ASP A 324 -21.59 11.27 16.47
CA ASP A 324 -22.02 12.27 15.50
C ASP A 324 -22.35 13.58 16.22
N TYR A 325 -21.60 14.64 15.95
CA TYR A 325 -21.74 15.94 16.61
C TYR A 325 -22.63 16.89 15.84
N GLN A 326 -23.30 17.76 16.60
CA GLN A 326 -23.99 18.95 16.09
C GLN A 326 -22.95 19.87 15.40
N ASN A 327 -23.37 20.52 14.31
CA ASN A 327 -22.60 21.56 13.63
C ASN A 327 -22.56 22.85 14.47
N ALA A 328 -21.72 22.87 15.50
CA ALA A 328 -21.53 24.00 16.39
C ALA A 328 -20.11 24.55 16.21
N PRO A 329 -19.96 25.79 15.70
CA PRO A 329 -18.64 26.38 15.44
C PRO A 329 -17.85 26.73 16.71
N ALA A 330 -18.54 26.82 17.86
CA ALA A 330 -17.92 27.09 19.16
C ALA A 330 -18.77 26.50 20.29
N GLY A 331 -18.18 26.36 21.49
CA GLY A 331 -18.85 25.85 22.69
C GLY A 331 -19.12 24.34 22.65
N PRO A 332 -19.91 23.82 23.61
CA PRO A 332 -20.31 22.41 23.63
C PRO A 332 -21.14 22.06 22.40
N ALA A 333 -20.91 20.87 21.84
CA ALA A 333 -21.72 20.30 20.76
C ALA A 333 -22.47 19.06 21.23
N ALA A 334 -23.75 19.00 20.99
CA ALA A 334 -24.52 17.82 21.30
C ALA A 334 -24.13 16.64 20.44
N VAL A 335 -24.10 15.45 21.02
CA VAL A 335 -23.98 14.19 20.29
C VAL A 335 -25.39 13.78 19.87
N TRP A 336 -25.74 14.02 18.61
CA TRP A 336 -27.07 13.64 18.09
C TRP A 336 -27.14 12.18 17.65
N GLY A 337 -25.97 11.52 17.45
CA GLY A 337 -25.85 10.12 17.09
C GLY A 337 -24.70 9.43 17.78
N TYR A 338 -24.93 8.23 18.27
CA TYR A 338 -23.91 7.35 18.82
C TYR A 338 -24.02 5.97 18.19
N GLN A 339 -22.89 5.45 17.73
CA GLN A 339 -22.82 4.14 17.09
C GLN A 339 -21.72 3.30 17.71
N THR A 340 -22.03 2.03 17.98
CA THR A 340 -21.02 1.00 18.20
C THR A 340 -20.92 0.09 17.00
N ARG A 341 -19.72 -0.37 16.69
CA ARG A 341 -19.46 -1.36 15.65
C ARG A 341 -18.53 -2.44 16.18
N GLU A 342 -19.03 -3.64 16.14
CA GLU A 342 -18.27 -4.83 16.46
C GLU A 342 -17.96 -5.56 15.14
N ASN A 343 -16.70 -5.71 14.84
CA ASN A 343 -16.24 -6.41 13.63
C ASN A 343 -15.52 -7.67 13.98
N PHE A 344 -15.67 -8.69 13.15
CA PHE A 344 -14.73 -9.80 13.10
C PHE A 344 -14.58 -10.36 11.69
N ASN A 345 -13.42 -10.91 11.43
CA ASN A 345 -13.04 -11.41 10.15
C ASN A 345 -12.11 -12.63 10.33
N ASN A 346 -12.31 -13.66 9.54
CA ASN A 346 -11.36 -14.76 9.41
C ASN A 346 -10.71 -14.67 8.04
N ARG A 347 -9.42 -14.30 8.05
CA ARG A 347 -8.61 -14.12 6.84
C ARG A 347 -7.64 -15.28 6.67
N LYS A 348 -7.60 -15.84 5.47
CA LYS A 348 -6.62 -16.84 5.05
C LYS A 348 -5.84 -16.30 3.87
N GLN A 349 -4.52 -16.38 3.95
CA GLN A 349 -3.63 -15.96 2.88
C GLN A 349 -2.75 -17.13 2.46
N ARG A 350 -2.58 -17.27 1.16
CA ARG A 350 -1.68 -18.25 0.56
C ARG A 350 -0.88 -17.57 -0.51
N SER A 351 0.41 -17.89 -0.57
CA SER A 351 1.25 -17.39 -1.64
C SER A 351 2.22 -18.46 -2.10
N VAL A 352 2.40 -18.51 -3.40
CA VAL A 352 3.45 -19.31 -4.06
C VAL A 352 4.22 -18.36 -4.96
N ASN A 353 5.53 -18.31 -4.77
CA ASN A 353 6.43 -17.58 -5.65
C ASN A 353 7.51 -18.54 -6.16
N VAL A 354 7.72 -18.55 -7.46
CA VAL A 354 8.79 -19.30 -8.12
C VAL A 354 9.63 -18.32 -8.93
N LYS A 355 10.90 -18.19 -8.58
CA LYS A 355 11.87 -17.40 -9.34
C LYS A 355 12.95 -18.30 -9.91
N THR A 356 13.28 -18.09 -11.17
CA THR A 356 14.33 -18.80 -11.88
C THR A 356 15.23 -17.79 -12.57
N ASP A 357 16.55 -17.85 -12.30
CA ASP A 357 17.56 -17.09 -13.00
C ASP A 357 18.45 -18.07 -13.76
N TYR A 358 18.60 -17.82 -15.05
CA TYR A 358 19.46 -18.64 -15.91
C TYR A 358 20.56 -17.79 -16.53
N ARG A 359 21.80 -18.08 -16.20
CA ARG A 359 22.99 -17.48 -16.77
C ARG A 359 23.42 -18.28 -18.00
N TYR A 360 22.97 -17.82 -19.17
CA TYR A 360 23.32 -18.46 -20.45
C TYR A 360 24.82 -18.37 -20.74
N SER A 361 25.44 -17.22 -20.44
CA SER A 361 26.85 -16.98 -20.61
C SER A 361 27.35 -16.03 -19.52
N PHE A 362 28.63 -15.69 -19.54
CA PHE A 362 29.20 -14.75 -18.59
C PHE A 362 28.59 -13.33 -18.72
N ASN A 363 28.04 -12.98 -19.86
CA ASN A 363 27.48 -11.66 -20.14
C ASN A 363 25.97 -11.68 -20.43
N SER A 364 25.29 -12.81 -20.22
CA SER A 364 23.88 -12.93 -20.53
C SER A 364 23.14 -13.73 -19.46
N LYS A 365 22.10 -13.13 -18.91
CA LYS A 365 21.23 -13.70 -17.86
C LYS A 365 19.77 -13.52 -18.25
N PHE A 366 18.96 -14.53 -18.02
CA PHE A 366 17.50 -14.49 -18.12
C PHE A 366 16.89 -14.70 -16.75
N SER A 367 15.75 -14.10 -16.50
CA SER A 367 14.99 -14.29 -15.27
C SER A 367 13.50 -14.54 -15.58
N LEU A 368 12.89 -15.42 -14.80
CA LEU A 368 11.45 -15.66 -14.79
C LEU A 368 10.97 -15.63 -13.36
N ASN A 369 9.94 -14.82 -13.08
CA ASN A 369 9.31 -14.70 -11.77
C ASN A 369 7.81 -14.97 -11.90
N LEU A 370 7.31 -15.95 -11.17
CA LEU A 370 5.91 -16.32 -11.11
C LEU A 370 5.42 -16.16 -9.68
N THR A 371 4.33 -15.44 -9.47
CA THR A 371 3.73 -15.25 -8.15
C THR A 371 2.22 -15.44 -8.22
N ILE A 372 1.69 -16.22 -7.28
CA ILE A 372 0.28 -16.41 -7.06
C ILE A 372 -0.02 -16.10 -5.60
N ASN A 373 -0.89 -15.14 -5.36
CA ASN A 373 -1.38 -14.82 -4.03
C ASN A 373 -2.90 -15.00 -3.99
N ASP A 374 -3.38 -15.65 -2.95
CA ASP A 374 -4.80 -15.84 -2.65
C ASP A 374 -5.08 -15.31 -1.24
N ASN A 375 -5.97 -14.32 -1.16
CA ASN A 375 -6.45 -13.76 0.10
C ASN A 375 -7.95 -14.01 0.21
N VAL A 376 -8.36 -14.85 1.14
CA VAL A 376 -9.75 -15.24 1.34
C VAL A 376 -10.22 -14.81 2.71
N GLU A 377 -11.18 -13.90 2.73
CA GLU A 377 -11.91 -13.52 3.94
C GLU A 377 -13.27 -14.22 3.92
N ARG A 378 -13.47 -15.14 4.85
CA ARG A 378 -14.74 -15.83 5.06
C ARG A 378 -15.29 -15.39 6.39
N PHE A 379 -16.61 -15.27 6.49
CA PHE A 379 -17.27 -14.87 7.73
C PHE A 379 -16.95 -13.45 8.21
N ARG A 380 -16.65 -12.53 7.28
CA ARG A 380 -16.61 -11.12 7.62
C ARG A 380 -18.00 -10.68 8.09
N ARG A 381 -18.10 -10.34 9.38
CA ARG A 381 -19.35 -9.90 10.02
C ARG A 381 -19.15 -8.58 10.72
N SER A 382 -20.22 -7.79 10.80
CA SER A 382 -20.27 -6.66 11.72
C SER A 382 -21.66 -6.48 12.28
N PHE A 383 -21.71 -6.03 13.54
CA PHE A 383 -22.93 -5.59 14.21
C PHE A 383 -22.76 -4.13 14.57
N ASN A 384 -23.63 -3.30 14.04
CA ASN A 384 -23.63 -1.88 14.31
C ASN A 384 -24.93 -1.55 15.06
N THR A 385 -24.79 -0.94 16.23
CA THR A 385 -25.91 -0.39 16.98
C THR A 385 -25.80 1.12 16.93
N ARG A 386 -26.82 1.81 16.41
CA ARG A 386 -26.81 3.27 16.26
C ARG A 386 -28.02 3.88 16.90
N ALA A 387 -27.83 4.62 17.98
CA ALA A 387 -28.86 5.46 18.60
C ALA A 387 -28.68 6.90 18.09
N TYR A 388 -29.73 7.52 17.52
CA TYR A 388 -29.61 8.85 16.95
C TYR A 388 -30.94 9.61 16.93
N THR A 389 -30.83 10.94 16.75
CA THR A 389 -32.00 11.83 16.61
C THR A 389 -31.67 13.04 15.75
N GLY A 390 -32.45 13.30 14.72
CA GLY A 390 -32.20 14.43 13.81
C GLY A 390 -30.89 14.28 13.00
N ASN A 391 -30.17 15.39 12.86
CA ASN A 391 -28.89 15.46 12.11
C ASN A 391 -28.01 16.59 12.68
N ALA A 392 -26.84 16.79 12.08
CA ALA A 392 -25.83 17.76 12.53
C ALA A 392 -26.36 19.21 12.60
N ASN A 393 -27.36 19.58 11.80
CA ASN A 393 -27.93 20.92 11.74
C ASN A 393 -29.18 21.08 12.60
N THR A 394 -29.65 20.02 13.27
CA THR A 394 -30.79 20.09 14.19
C THR A 394 -30.45 20.92 15.42
N VAL A 395 -31.20 21.98 15.64
CA VAL A 395 -31.03 22.85 16.81
C VAL A 395 -31.79 22.28 18.00
N PRO A 396 -31.10 21.96 19.12
CA PRO A 396 -31.75 21.52 20.34
C PRO A 396 -32.75 22.55 20.88
N ASN A 397 -33.96 22.13 21.27
CA ASN A 397 -34.95 22.97 21.88
C ASN A 397 -35.64 22.26 23.06
N ALA A 398 -36.43 23.02 23.82
CA ALA A 398 -37.05 22.53 25.04
C ALA A 398 -38.19 21.53 24.80
N THR A 399 -38.76 21.44 23.58
CA THR A 399 -40.07 20.76 23.39
C THR A 399 -40.08 19.72 22.27
N THR A 400 -39.56 20.03 21.10
CA THR A 400 -39.73 19.20 19.87
C THR A 400 -38.49 18.52 19.33
N SER A 401 -37.29 19.07 19.55
CA SER A 401 -36.05 18.40 19.14
C SER A 401 -35.80 17.15 19.99
N GLY A 402 -35.22 16.11 19.41
CA GLY A 402 -34.84 14.96 20.19
C GLY A 402 -33.76 15.29 21.24
N VAL A 403 -32.74 16.06 20.89
CA VAL A 403 -31.73 16.51 21.87
C VAL A 403 -32.31 17.53 22.81
N ILE A 404 -32.11 17.31 24.12
CA ILE A 404 -32.57 18.20 25.20
C ILE A 404 -31.51 19.27 25.45
N PRO A 405 -31.84 20.58 25.58
CA PRO A 405 -30.89 21.60 26.00
C PRO A 405 -30.26 21.30 27.35
N GLY A 406 -29.03 21.81 27.59
CA GLY A 406 -28.26 21.54 28.82
C GLY A 406 -27.24 20.41 28.64
N PHE A 407 -27.03 19.96 27.41
CA PHE A 407 -25.96 19.02 27.09
C PHE A 407 -24.56 19.65 27.35
N THR A 408 -23.59 18.78 27.59
CA THR A 408 -22.18 19.15 27.78
C THR A 408 -21.32 18.44 26.74
N ASP A 409 -20.01 18.69 26.73
CA ASP A 409 -19.09 17.93 25.88
C ASP A 409 -19.05 16.43 26.20
N LYS A 410 -19.56 16.01 27.38
CA LYS A 410 -19.51 14.61 27.84
C LYS A 410 -20.87 13.95 27.96
N VAL A 411 -21.93 14.72 28.17
CA VAL A 411 -23.25 14.17 28.42
C VAL A 411 -24.29 14.78 27.47
N THR A 412 -25.02 13.91 26.77
CA THR A 412 -26.16 14.30 25.94
C THR A 412 -27.42 13.50 26.36
N GLN A 413 -28.53 14.19 26.50
CA GLN A 413 -29.84 13.61 26.78
C GLN A 413 -30.75 13.76 25.57
N VAL A 414 -31.44 12.69 25.21
CA VAL A 414 -32.38 12.61 24.08
C VAL A 414 -33.75 12.15 24.59
N ARG A 415 -34.80 12.88 24.24
CA ARG A 415 -36.18 12.49 24.57
C ARG A 415 -36.75 11.51 23.56
N ALA A 416 -37.77 10.78 23.99
CA ALA A 416 -38.54 9.89 23.12
C ALA A 416 -39.44 10.72 22.19
N VAL A 417 -39.01 10.90 20.95
CA VAL A 417 -39.79 11.51 19.86
C VAL A 417 -39.67 10.63 18.61
N PRO A 418 -40.57 10.75 17.63
CA PRO A 418 -40.52 9.89 16.42
C PRO A 418 -39.16 9.86 15.70
N ALA A 419 -38.44 10.97 15.74
CA ALA A 419 -37.09 11.06 15.15
C ALA A 419 -35.98 10.39 15.99
N SER A 420 -36.26 10.07 17.27
CA SER A 420 -35.30 9.42 18.16
C SER A 420 -35.41 7.91 18.00
N THR A 421 -34.40 7.32 17.35
CA THR A 421 -34.42 5.94 16.88
C THR A 421 -33.17 5.17 17.31
N VAL A 422 -33.29 3.85 17.36
CA VAL A 422 -32.15 2.95 17.44
C VAL A 422 -32.19 1.97 16.27
N ASP A 423 -31.15 1.98 15.47
CA ASP A 423 -30.96 1.04 14.37
C ASP A 423 -29.95 -0.06 14.77
N ILE A 424 -30.30 -1.30 14.44
CA ILE A 424 -29.38 -2.43 14.54
C ILE A 424 -29.16 -2.95 13.14
N LEU A 425 -27.96 -2.63 12.61
CA LEU A 425 -27.49 -3.10 11.31
C LEU A 425 -26.61 -4.32 11.51
N THR A 426 -27.02 -5.44 10.96
CA THR A 426 -26.24 -6.66 10.88
C THR A 426 -25.70 -6.85 9.46
N ASN A 427 -24.40 -7.08 9.33
CA ASN A 427 -23.76 -7.45 8.07
C ASN A 427 -23.19 -8.86 8.17
N GLY A 428 -23.35 -9.64 7.08
CA GLY A 428 -22.68 -10.91 6.94
C GLY A 428 -23.47 -12.16 7.36
N PRO A 429 -22.87 -13.33 7.22
CA PRO A 429 -21.47 -13.56 6.87
C PRO A 429 -21.15 -13.17 5.41
N ASN A 430 -20.14 -12.34 5.24
CA ASN A 430 -19.68 -11.87 3.95
C ASN A 430 -18.43 -12.64 3.52
N SER A 431 -18.30 -12.94 2.22
CA SER A 431 -17.09 -13.46 1.62
C SER A 431 -16.41 -12.38 0.79
N TYR A 432 -15.10 -12.34 0.90
CA TYR A 432 -14.23 -11.45 0.13
C TYR A 432 -13.01 -12.25 -0.31
N VAL A 433 -12.76 -12.32 -1.59
CA VAL A 433 -11.68 -13.09 -2.19
C VAL A 433 -10.87 -12.17 -3.10
N VAL A 434 -9.57 -12.20 -2.95
CA VAL A 434 -8.63 -11.47 -3.81
C VAL A 434 -7.57 -12.44 -4.30
N GLU A 435 -7.53 -12.68 -5.60
CA GLU A 435 -6.52 -13.48 -6.27
C GLU A 435 -5.58 -12.55 -7.06
N THR A 436 -4.28 -12.70 -6.85
CA THR A 436 -3.27 -11.94 -7.60
C THR A 436 -2.32 -12.89 -8.31
N TYR A 437 -2.19 -12.72 -9.61
CA TYR A 437 -1.25 -13.45 -10.46
C TYR A 437 -0.25 -12.47 -11.04
N MET A 438 1.04 -12.80 -10.95
CA MET A 438 2.11 -12.04 -11.58
C MET A 438 3.02 -13.01 -12.33
N ILE A 439 3.32 -12.67 -13.56
CA ILE A 439 4.37 -13.31 -14.37
C ILE A 439 5.27 -12.23 -14.92
N ASP A 440 6.56 -12.42 -14.80
CA ASP A 440 7.56 -11.46 -15.22
C ASP A 440 8.75 -12.20 -15.82
N PHE A 441 9.06 -11.89 -17.07
CA PHE A 441 10.21 -12.44 -17.80
C PHE A 441 11.13 -11.31 -18.19
N GLY A 442 12.44 -11.47 -17.93
CA GLY A 442 13.45 -10.48 -18.26
C GLY A 442 14.74 -11.06 -18.76
N GLY A 443 15.55 -10.21 -19.37
CA GLY A 443 16.91 -10.52 -19.77
C GLY A 443 17.84 -9.33 -19.56
N GLU A 444 19.08 -9.63 -19.22
CA GLU A 444 20.19 -8.68 -19.05
C GLU A 444 21.38 -9.18 -19.85
N HIS A 445 21.93 -8.30 -20.69
CA HIS A 445 23.02 -8.66 -21.59
C HIS A 445 24.06 -7.54 -21.63
N GLU A 446 25.33 -7.92 -21.66
CA GLU A 446 26.45 -6.98 -21.75
C GLU A 446 27.38 -7.37 -22.92
N TRP A 447 27.61 -6.46 -23.87
CA TRP A 447 28.50 -6.65 -25.00
C TRP A 447 29.41 -5.44 -25.14
N GLY A 448 30.67 -5.61 -24.77
CA GLY A 448 31.64 -4.53 -24.79
C GLY A 448 31.18 -3.31 -24.04
N ALA A 449 30.89 -2.21 -24.73
CA ALA A 449 30.39 -0.97 -24.16
C ALA A 449 28.86 -0.92 -23.97
N PHE A 450 28.12 -1.90 -24.50
CA PHE A 450 26.68 -1.92 -24.50
C PHE A 450 26.13 -2.81 -23.39
N GLN A 451 25.08 -2.33 -22.72
CA GLN A 451 24.28 -3.11 -21.78
C GLN A 451 22.81 -3.01 -22.20
N LEU A 452 22.19 -4.14 -22.36
CA LEU A 452 20.78 -4.28 -22.72
C LEU A 452 20.03 -4.94 -21.58
N ASP A 453 18.94 -4.34 -21.13
CA ASP A 453 17.95 -4.99 -20.27
C ASP A 453 16.54 -4.84 -20.82
N TYR A 454 15.78 -5.89 -20.71
CA TYR A 454 14.38 -5.90 -21.11
C TYR A 454 13.54 -6.76 -20.16
N ASN A 455 12.26 -6.47 -20.17
CA ASN A 455 11.28 -7.15 -19.32
C ASN A 455 9.90 -7.13 -19.97
N ALA A 456 9.20 -8.24 -19.87
CA ALA A 456 7.80 -8.37 -20.22
C ALA A 456 7.05 -8.97 -19.04
N GLY A 457 6.02 -8.29 -18.57
CA GLY A 457 5.29 -8.66 -17.38
C GLY A 457 3.78 -8.62 -17.59
N PHE A 458 3.09 -9.44 -16.82
CA PHE A 458 1.64 -9.42 -16.70
C PHE A 458 1.25 -9.56 -15.22
N SER A 459 0.43 -8.64 -14.75
CA SER A 459 -0.15 -8.71 -13.42
C SER A 459 -1.66 -8.67 -13.52
N ARG A 460 -2.33 -9.55 -12.80
CA ARG A 460 -3.79 -9.57 -12.67
C ARG A 460 -4.17 -9.61 -11.21
N ASN A 461 -5.09 -8.75 -10.81
CA ASN A 461 -5.77 -8.80 -9.53
C ASN A 461 -7.25 -9.04 -9.77
N HIS A 462 -7.83 -10.01 -9.10
CA HIS A 462 -9.24 -10.36 -9.23
C HIS A 462 -9.91 -10.36 -7.87
N GLN A 463 -10.67 -9.31 -7.62
CA GLN A 463 -11.48 -9.18 -6.41
C GLN A 463 -12.90 -9.69 -6.64
N GLN A 464 -13.36 -10.56 -5.76
CA GLN A 464 -14.72 -11.05 -5.75
C GLN A 464 -15.32 -10.92 -4.35
N SER A 465 -16.58 -10.52 -4.28
CA SER A 465 -17.33 -10.59 -3.02
C SER A 465 -18.78 -11.03 -3.29
N GLY A 466 -19.32 -11.80 -2.37
CA GLY A 466 -20.70 -12.26 -2.47
C GLY A 466 -20.95 -13.43 -3.43
N LEU A 467 -19.97 -13.83 -4.23
CA LEU A 467 -20.14 -14.91 -5.23
C LEU A 467 -19.91 -16.32 -4.66
N HIS A 468 -19.41 -16.43 -3.43
CA HIS A 468 -19.20 -17.73 -2.80
C HIS A 468 -20.53 -18.37 -2.39
N PRO A 469 -20.75 -19.70 -2.55
CA PRO A 469 -22.01 -20.37 -2.24
C PRO A 469 -22.53 -20.20 -0.82
N ARG A 470 -21.65 -19.90 0.14
CA ARG A 470 -21.96 -19.77 1.58
C ARG A 470 -21.90 -18.33 2.11
N GLY A 471 -21.73 -17.35 1.26
CA GLY A 471 -21.60 -15.97 1.70
C GLY A 471 -21.81 -14.99 0.58
N GLY A 472 -22.36 -13.83 0.90
CA GLY A 472 -22.49 -12.69 0.01
C GLY A 472 -22.21 -11.46 0.83
N GLN A 473 -22.11 -10.30 0.22
CA GLN A 473 -22.29 -9.07 0.97
C GLN A 473 -23.79 -8.94 1.23
N GLN A 474 -24.19 -9.24 2.45
CA GLN A 474 -25.59 -9.19 2.84
C GLN A 474 -25.75 -8.41 4.15
N SER A 475 -26.83 -7.68 4.26
CA SER A 475 -27.13 -6.87 5.45
C SER A 475 -28.62 -6.79 5.72
N LEU A 476 -28.97 -6.51 6.98
CA LEU A 476 -30.32 -6.28 7.46
C LEU A 476 -30.28 -5.19 8.52
N THR A 477 -31.19 -4.22 8.42
CA THR A 477 -31.37 -3.17 9.42
C THR A 477 -32.77 -3.27 10.05
N ASN A 478 -32.79 -3.40 11.36
CA ASN A 478 -34.00 -3.31 12.17
C ASN A 478 -33.97 -2.03 12.98
N ARG A 479 -35.15 -1.41 13.17
CA ARG A 479 -35.32 -0.10 13.82
C ARG A 479 -36.37 -0.14 14.89
N ILE A 480 -36.09 0.52 16.00
CA ILE A 480 -37.06 0.95 17.02
C ILE A 480 -37.11 2.49 17.04
N THR A 481 -38.28 3.07 17.19
CA THR A 481 -38.51 4.53 17.21
C THR A 481 -39.08 4.99 18.54
N ASN A 482 -39.11 6.29 18.76
CA ASN A 482 -39.58 6.91 19.99
C ASN A 482 -38.80 6.49 21.24
N VAL A 483 -37.48 6.39 21.15
CA VAL A 483 -36.61 5.96 22.27
C VAL A 483 -35.85 7.15 22.83
N GLY A 484 -36.07 7.46 24.10
CA GLY A 484 -35.27 8.43 24.83
C GLY A 484 -34.03 7.76 25.45
N TRP A 485 -32.93 8.45 25.45
CA TRP A 485 -31.65 7.91 25.98
C TRP A 485 -30.75 9.02 26.53
N THR A 486 -29.83 8.61 27.40
CA THR A 486 -28.72 9.43 27.87
C THR A 486 -27.40 8.77 27.46
N LEU A 487 -26.49 9.54 26.86
CA LEU A 487 -25.13 9.16 26.55
C LEU A 487 -24.19 9.88 27.51
N ASP A 488 -23.45 9.15 28.33
CA ASP A 488 -22.47 9.69 29.27
C ASP A 488 -21.06 9.17 28.90
N ARG A 489 -20.19 10.09 28.55
CA ARG A 489 -18.77 9.88 28.17
C ARG A 489 -17.81 10.32 29.25
N SER A 490 -18.27 10.64 30.46
CA SER A 490 -17.44 11.19 31.53
C SER A 490 -16.31 10.26 31.93
N TYR A 491 -16.53 8.97 31.87
CA TYR A 491 -15.55 7.94 32.26
C TYR A 491 -14.72 7.42 31.10
N SER A 492 -15.28 7.33 29.88
CA SER A 492 -14.58 6.76 28.74
C SER A 492 -15.22 7.17 27.42
N ASP A 493 -14.42 7.63 26.48
CA ASP A 493 -14.83 7.82 25.08
C ASP A 493 -14.87 6.48 24.32
N THR A 494 -14.17 5.48 24.79
CA THR A 494 -14.16 4.14 24.19
C THR A 494 -15.41 3.34 24.55
N TYR A 495 -15.79 3.38 25.80
CA TYR A 495 -16.92 2.64 26.37
C TYR A 495 -17.83 3.60 27.15
N PRO A 496 -18.52 4.52 26.43
CA PRO A 496 -19.47 5.42 27.09
C PRO A 496 -20.65 4.64 27.63
N ILE A 497 -21.33 5.22 28.61
CA ILE A 497 -22.54 4.66 29.17
C ILE A 497 -23.73 5.22 28.36
N LEU A 498 -24.43 4.32 27.68
CA LEU A 498 -25.68 4.64 26.99
C LEU A 498 -26.86 3.99 27.77
N THR A 499 -27.77 4.79 28.24
CA THR A 499 -28.91 4.33 29.08
C THR A 499 -30.22 4.77 28.45
N GLN A 500 -31.19 3.86 28.32
CA GLN A 500 -32.54 4.19 27.91
C GLN A 500 -33.25 4.94 29.06
N THR A 501 -33.97 6.02 28.70
CA THR A 501 -34.69 6.86 29.68
C THR A 501 -36.18 6.88 29.44
N ALA A 502 -36.65 6.59 28.22
CA ALA A 502 -38.06 6.61 27.86
C ALA A 502 -38.31 5.81 26.57
N GLY A 503 -39.58 5.53 26.30
CA GLY A 503 -40.03 4.85 25.08
C GLY A 503 -40.12 3.33 25.22
N PRO A 504 -40.36 2.61 24.10
CA PRO A 504 -40.40 1.15 24.08
C PRO A 504 -39.05 0.56 24.48
N ASP A 505 -39.06 -0.57 25.21
CA ASP A 505 -37.86 -1.24 25.68
C ASP A 505 -36.99 -1.69 24.48
N TRP A 506 -35.79 -1.17 24.39
CA TRP A 506 -34.88 -1.51 23.31
C TRP A 506 -34.20 -2.87 23.47
N SER A 507 -34.37 -3.55 24.60
CA SER A 507 -33.90 -4.94 24.78
C SER A 507 -34.91 -5.97 24.26
N ASP A 508 -36.19 -5.56 24.06
CA ASP A 508 -37.23 -6.44 23.55
C ASP A 508 -37.27 -6.44 22.01
N PRO A 509 -36.95 -7.56 21.35
CA PRO A 509 -36.99 -7.67 19.90
C PRO A 509 -38.39 -7.42 19.30
N ALA A 510 -39.44 -7.58 20.07
CA ALA A 510 -40.82 -7.32 19.62
C ALA A 510 -41.07 -5.85 19.24
N ASN A 511 -40.23 -4.94 19.75
CA ASN A 511 -40.31 -3.50 19.46
C ASN A 511 -39.59 -3.07 18.16
N TYR A 512 -38.88 -3.97 17.49
CA TYR A 512 -38.13 -3.67 16.28
C TYR A 512 -38.86 -4.10 15.01
N ARG A 513 -38.66 -3.34 13.94
CA ARG A 513 -39.13 -3.66 12.58
C ARG A 513 -38.01 -3.40 11.57
N PRO A 514 -37.89 -4.24 10.52
CA PRO A 514 -37.05 -3.92 9.39
C PRO A 514 -37.47 -2.60 8.74
N ILE A 515 -36.50 -1.75 8.43
CA ILE A 515 -36.78 -0.54 7.63
C ILE A 515 -37.02 -0.92 6.16
N ALA A 516 -37.64 -0.03 5.39
CA ALA A 516 -37.83 -0.26 3.96
C ALA A 516 -36.52 -0.54 3.25
N ASN A 517 -36.50 -1.50 2.33
CA ASN A 517 -35.32 -1.89 1.55
C ASN A 517 -34.10 -2.28 2.39
N SER A 518 -34.30 -2.82 3.59
CA SER A 518 -33.21 -3.08 4.54
C SER A 518 -32.53 -4.41 4.38
N LEU A 519 -33.22 -5.42 3.85
CA LEU A 519 -32.56 -6.69 3.51
C LEU A 519 -31.83 -6.51 2.17
N ASN A 520 -30.50 -6.54 2.21
CA ASN A 520 -29.68 -6.27 1.04
C ASN A 520 -28.78 -7.44 0.71
N LYS A 521 -28.52 -7.64 -0.59
CA LYS A 521 -27.53 -8.56 -1.12
C LYS A 521 -26.76 -7.91 -2.26
N THR A 522 -25.42 -7.89 -2.14
CA THR A 522 -24.55 -7.37 -3.18
C THR A 522 -23.52 -8.43 -3.58
N ASN A 523 -23.36 -8.65 -4.87
CA ASN A 523 -22.30 -9.45 -5.46
C ASN A 523 -21.37 -8.51 -6.24
N SER A 524 -20.08 -8.71 -6.12
CA SER A 524 -19.05 -7.89 -6.77
C SER A 524 -18.01 -8.78 -7.45
N ASP A 525 -17.64 -8.40 -8.68
CA ASP A 525 -16.61 -9.04 -9.50
C ASP A 525 -15.79 -7.94 -10.19
N GLN A 526 -14.52 -7.84 -9.84
CA GLN A 526 -13.67 -6.72 -10.22
C GLN A 526 -12.26 -7.20 -10.64
N PRO A 527 -12.09 -7.70 -11.87
CA PRO A 527 -10.77 -7.97 -12.43
C PRO A 527 -10.07 -6.66 -12.81
N GLN A 528 -8.78 -6.60 -12.51
CA GLN A 528 -7.85 -5.59 -13.00
C GLN A 528 -6.64 -6.29 -13.62
N GLU A 529 -6.19 -5.84 -14.78
CA GLU A 529 -5.10 -6.43 -15.53
C GLU A 529 -4.08 -5.36 -15.94
N VAL A 530 -2.79 -5.72 -15.86
CA VAL A 530 -1.66 -4.84 -16.22
C VAL A 530 -0.62 -5.62 -17.03
N PRO A 531 -0.80 -5.78 -18.34
CA PRO A 531 0.29 -6.14 -19.24
C PRO A 531 1.27 -4.97 -19.37
N GLN A 532 2.57 -5.28 -19.45
CA GLN A 532 3.62 -4.28 -19.56
C GLN A 532 4.87 -4.83 -20.23
N ALA A 533 5.64 -3.96 -20.88
CA ALA A 533 6.94 -4.27 -21.45
C ALA A 533 7.87 -3.07 -21.34
N ARG A 534 9.14 -3.33 -21.11
CA ARG A 534 10.20 -2.33 -21.12
C ARG A 534 11.43 -2.85 -21.83
N PHE A 535 12.17 -1.94 -22.43
CA PHE A 535 13.42 -2.19 -23.11
C PHE A 535 14.34 -1.02 -22.82
N ASN A 536 15.57 -1.29 -22.38
CA ASN A 536 16.57 -0.28 -22.06
C ASN A 536 17.91 -0.65 -22.68
N LEU A 537 18.54 0.33 -23.29
CA LEU A 537 19.88 0.22 -23.87
C LEU A 537 20.79 1.25 -23.23
N ARG A 538 21.91 0.81 -22.68
CA ARG A 538 22.96 1.66 -22.15
C ARG A 538 24.24 1.51 -22.98
N TYR A 539 24.88 2.63 -23.27
CA TYR A 539 26.16 2.71 -23.93
C TYR A 539 27.18 3.41 -23.03
N ASN A 540 28.22 2.70 -22.63
CA ASN A 540 29.33 3.25 -21.87
C ASN A 540 30.32 3.89 -22.86
N LEU A 541 30.46 5.22 -22.77
CA LEU A 541 31.32 5.96 -23.70
C LEU A 541 32.81 5.61 -23.46
N PRO A 542 33.59 5.43 -24.53
CA PRO A 542 35.03 5.13 -24.42
C PRO A 542 35.83 6.41 -24.13
N THR A 543 35.49 7.09 -23.03
CA THR A 543 36.14 8.34 -22.61
C THR A 543 36.98 8.13 -21.36
N THR A 544 37.99 8.95 -21.16
CA THR A 544 38.86 8.90 -19.95
C THR A 544 38.09 9.21 -18.65
N VAL A 545 37.02 10.00 -18.73
CA VAL A 545 36.08 10.22 -17.67
C VAL A 545 34.86 9.33 -17.91
N ARG A 546 34.40 8.61 -16.90
CA ARG A 546 33.29 7.67 -17.03
C ARG A 546 31.99 8.41 -17.38
N HIS A 547 31.44 8.15 -18.56
CA HIS A 547 30.13 8.60 -19.01
C HIS A 547 29.37 7.44 -19.63
N ALA A 548 28.05 7.46 -19.47
CA ALA A 548 27.17 6.52 -20.12
C ALA A 548 25.91 7.24 -20.61
N LEU A 549 25.42 6.81 -21.76
CA LEU A 549 24.12 7.18 -22.30
C LEU A 549 23.17 6.01 -22.10
N LYS A 550 21.93 6.29 -21.72
CA LYS A 550 20.90 5.28 -21.59
C LYS A 550 19.61 5.77 -22.27
N THR A 551 18.98 4.90 -23.01
CA THR A 551 17.69 5.15 -23.65
C THR A 551 16.80 3.94 -23.51
N GLY A 552 15.48 4.13 -23.64
CA GLY A 552 14.57 3.00 -23.58
C GLY A 552 13.14 3.40 -23.89
N VAL A 553 12.33 2.36 -24.04
CA VAL A 553 10.88 2.46 -24.27
C VAL A 553 10.16 1.59 -23.24
N HIS A 554 9.04 2.12 -22.74
CA HIS A 554 8.17 1.42 -21.80
C HIS A 554 6.75 1.50 -22.30
N TRP A 555 6.05 0.39 -22.28
CA TRP A 555 4.64 0.30 -22.57
C TRP A 555 3.92 -0.43 -21.45
N ARG A 556 2.73 0.03 -21.09
CA ARG A 556 1.82 -0.68 -20.21
C ARG A 556 0.37 -0.31 -20.51
N GLU A 557 -0.53 -1.24 -20.23
CA GLU A 557 -1.97 -0.99 -20.19
C GLU A 557 -2.49 -1.39 -18.81
N GLN A 558 -3.36 -0.58 -18.22
CA GLN A 558 -4.07 -0.92 -16.99
C GLN A 558 -5.56 -0.91 -17.29
N SER A 559 -6.22 -2.04 -17.17
CA SER A 559 -7.65 -2.17 -17.39
C SER A 559 -8.36 -2.66 -16.14
N VAL A 560 -9.53 -2.10 -15.86
CA VAL A 560 -10.42 -2.50 -14.77
C VAL A 560 -11.83 -2.68 -15.29
N LYS A 561 -12.49 -3.75 -14.86
CA LYS A 561 -13.92 -3.98 -15.07
C LYS A 561 -14.58 -4.12 -13.71
N LEU A 562 -15.68 -3.42 -13.52
CA LEU A 562 -16.49 -3.46 -12.31
C LEU A 562 -17.82 -4.09 -12.67
N ARG A 563 -18.23 -5.10 -11.89
CA ARG A 563 -19.52 -5.75 -11.99
C ARG A 563 -20.08 -5.87 -10.58
N ASN A 564 -20.96 -4.94 -10.21
CA ASN A 564 -21.61 -4.91 -8.92
C ASN A 564 -23.11 -5.08 -9.12
N PHE A 565 -23.66 -6.14 -8.58
CA PHE A 565 -25.07 -6.43 -8.67
C PHE A 565 -25.66 -6.45 -7.27
N SER A 566 -26.59 -5.55 -7.03
CA SER A 566 -27.25 -5.41 -5.74
C SER A 566 -28.75 -5.68 -5.87
N ARG A 567 -29.30 -6.33 -4.86
CA ARG A 567 -30.74 -6.56 -4.68
C ARG A 567 -31.14 -6.09 -3.29
N ARG A 568 -32.35 -5.61 -3.14
CA ARG A 568 -32.88 -5.18 -1.86
C ARG A 568 -34.37 -5.50 -1.73
N TRP A 569 -34.79 -5.73 -0.49
CA TRP A 569 -36.15 -6.12 -0.18
C TRP A 569 -36.70 -5.36 1.03
N SER A 570 -37.98 -5.07 0.97
CA SER A 570 -38.77 -4.53 2.06
C SER A 570 -39.59 -5.63 2.72
N TYR A 571 -39.60 -5.64 4.05
CA TYR A 571 -40.41 -6.58 4.83
C TYR A 571 -41.90 -6.22 4.75
N LEU A 572 -42.75 -7.22 4.54
CA LEU A 572 -44.21 -7.08 4.41
C LEU A 572 -44.95 -7.55 5.66
N GLY A 573 -44.28 -8.28 6.55
CA GLY A 573 -44.92 -8.80 7.77
C GLY A 573 -45.16 -7.69 8.82
N THR A 574 -46.09 -7.94 9.69
CA THR A 574 -46.42 -7.07 10.85
C THR A 574 -45.73 -7.48 12.13
N SER A 575 -45.28 -8.72 12.24
CA SER A 575 -44.57 -9.26 13.40
C SER A 575 -43.10 -8.89 13.40
N ALA A 576 -42.47 -8.88 14.58
CA ALA A 576 -41.00 -8.79 14.66
C ALA A 576 -40.31 -9.99 14.03
N LEU A 577 -39.14 -9.78 13.45
CA LEU A 577 -38.34 -10.89 12.97
C LEU A 577 -37.78 -11.75 14.12
N PRO A 578 -37.66 -13.07 13.97
CA PRO A 578 -37.04 -13.92 14.97
C PRO A 578 -35.59 -13.55 15.19
N VAL A 579 -35.19 -13.45 16.45
CA VAL A 579 -33.77 -13.21 16.84
C VAL A 579 -33.02 -14.52 16.91
N ASP A 580 -31.73 -14.46 16.71
CA ASP A 580 -30.86 -15.59 16.96
C ASP A 580 -30.43 -15.62 18.44
N PRO A 581 -30.91 -16.60 19.23
CA PRO A 581 -30.57 -16.72 20.64
C PRO A 581 -29.09 -17.03 20.88
N SER A 582 -28.39 -17.51 19.86
CA SER A 582 -26.94 -17.78 19.91
C SER A 582 -26.07 -16.57 19.57
N ALA A 583 -26.65 -15.46 19.07
CA ALA A 583 -25.93 -14.24 18.73
C ALA A 583 -25.49 -13.51 19.99
N GLN A 584 -24.35 -13.91 20.53
CA GLN A 584 -23.74 -13.26 21.70
C GLN A 584 -23.11 -11.94 21.32
N PRO A 585 -23.06 -10.95 22.24
CA PRO A 585 -22.25 -9.76 22.03
C PRO A 585 -20.78 -10.14 21.87
N PHE A 586 -20.10 -9.56 20.86
CA PHE A 586 -18.69 -9.87 20.57
C PHE A 586 -17.73 -9.30 21.61
N ILE A 587 -18.12 -8.22 22.27
CA ILE A 587 -17.39 -7.63 23.37
C ILE A 587 -18.20 -7.88 24.63
N GLY A 588 -17.81 -8.91 25.36
CA GLY A 588 -18.46 -9.32 26.58
C GLY A 588 -18.26 -8.37 27.75
N LEU A 589 -17.64 -7.19 27.60
CA LEU A 589 -16.97 -6.67 28.77
C LEU A 589 -17.51 -5.36 29.34
N LYS A 590 -17.98 -4.44 28.54
CA LYS A 590 -18.28 -3.11 29.08
C LYS A 590 -19.44 -2.40 28.39
N SER A 591 -19.93 -2.91 27.29
CA SER A 591 -21.16 -2.44 26.71
C SER A 591 -22.31 -3.10 27.44
N SER A 592 -22.96 -2.37 28.31
CA SER A 592 -24.18 -2.78 28.98
C SER A 592 -25.41 -2.90 28.02
N LEU A 593 -25.18 -2.74 26.72
CA LEU A 593 -26.24 -2.71 25.71
C LEU A 593 -26.69 -4.13 25.40
N LYS A 594 -27.76 -4.56 26.07
CA LYS A 594 -28.48 -5.80 25.75
C LYS A 594 -29.43 -5.59 24.57
N MET A 595 -28.87 -5.31 23.39
CA MET A 595 -29.67 -5.12 22.17
C MET A 595 -29.90 -6.46 21.48
N PRO A 596 -31.09 -6.69 20.88
CA PRO A 596 -31.38 -7.90 20.11
C PRO A 596 -30.47 -7.99 18.88
N ARG A 597 -30.19 -9.20 18.43
CA ARG A 597 -29.33 -9.46 17.28
C ARG A 597 -29.99 -10.43 16.31
N TRP A 598 -29.82 -10.16 15.03
CA TRP A 598 -30.34 -10.98 13.95
C TRP A 598 -29.18 -11.54 13.12
N GLN A 599 -29.32 -12.77 12.64
CA GLN A 599 -28.42 -13.30 11.63
C GLN A 599 -29.05 -13.10 10.25
N VAL A 600 -28.39 -12.40 9.36
CA VAL A 600 -28.92 -12.12 8.01
C VAL A 600 -29.09 -13.41 7.20
N SER A 601 -28.25 -14.42 7.44
CA SER A 601 -28.34 -15.74 6.80
C SER A 601 -29.65 -16.48 7.07
N ASP A 602 -30.40 -16.12 8.09
CA ASP A 602 -31.70 -16.72 8.38
C ASP A 602 -32.79 -16.18 7.46
N PHE A 603 -32.60 -14.99 6.91
CA PHE A 603 -33.57 -14.29 6.09
C PHE A 603 -33.25 -14.30 4.60
N ILE A 604 -32.01 -14.64 4.21
CA ILE A 604 -31.59 -14.71 2.81
C ILE A 604 -30.68 -15.91 2.55
N LYS A 605 -30.98 -16.67 1.49
CA LYS A 605 -30.16 -17.80 1.03
C LYS A 605 -29.84 -17.59 -0.45
N GLY A 606 -28.55 -17.66 -0.76
CA GLY A 606 -28.11 -17.34 -2.14
C GLY A 606 -28.45 -15.89 -2.50
N ASN A 607 -29.34 -15.70 -3.44
CA ASN A 607 -29.79 -14.40 -3.96
C ASN A 607 -31.28 -14.10 -3.69
N THR A 608 -31.94 -14.90 -2.85
CA THR A 608 -33.39 -14.77 -2.58
C THR A 608 -33.67 -14.85 -1.09
N PRO A 609 -34.70 -14.14 -0.59
CA PRO A 609 -35.18 -14.35 0.77
C PRO A 609 -35.55 -15.80 1.03
N THR A 610 -35.38 -16.27 2.28
CA THR A 610 -35.74 -17.64 2.72
C THR A 610 -37.22 -17.87 2.69
N ASP A 611 -38.02 -16.83 2.95
CA ASP A 611 -39.46 -16.79 2.77
C ASP A 611 -39.88 -15.60 1.88
N PRO A 612 -40.00 -15.84 0.55
CA PRO A 612 -40.32 -14.76 -0.39
C PRO A 612 -41.67 -14.08 -0.14
N SER A 613 -42.63 -14.71 0.56
CA SER A 613 -43.92 -14.15 0.84
C SER A 613 -43.90 -12.97 1.84
N LEU A 614 -42.84 -12.93 2.66
CA LEU A 614 -42.64 -11.86 3.66
C LEU A 614 -41.78 -10.70 3.13
N TRP A 615 -41.24 -10.79 1.90
CA TRP A 615 -40.32 -9.81 1.39
C TRP A 615 -40.65 -9.36 -0.03
N ARG A 616 -40.86 -8.07 -0.22
CA ARG A 616 -41.08 -7.47 -1.54
C ARG A 616 -39.76 -6.91 -2.06
N GLU A 617 -39.33 -7.41 -3.21
CA GLU A 617 -38.16 -6.91 -3.91
C GLU A 617 -38.38 -5.53 -4.51
N ASP A 618 -37.37 -4.67 -4.44
CA ASP A 618 -37.29 -3.45 -5.23
C ASP A 618 -36.72 -3.84 -6.64
N VAL A 619 -37.67 -4.18 -7.54
CA VAL A 619 -37.30 -4.67 -8.88
C VAL A 619 -36.63 -3.57 -9.72
N TYR A 620 -37.08 -2.31 -9.59
CA TYR A 620 -36.44 -1.22 -10.32
C TYR A 620 -34.98 -1.05 -9.89
N PHE A 621 -34.68 -1.09 -8.60
CA PHE A 621 -33.33 -1.05 -8.09
C PHE A 621 -32.46 -2.20 -8.62
N TYR A 622 -33.02 -3.43 -8.69
CA TYR A 622 -32.28 -4.56 -9.26
C TYR A 622 -31.99 -4.36 -10.75
N GLU A 623 -32.99 -3.98 -11.54
CA GLU A 623 -32.86 -3.80 -12.99
C GLU A 623 -31.91 -2.65 -13.36
N GLN A 624 -31.99 -1.51 -12.67
CA GLN A 624 -31.03 -0.42 -12.87
C GLN A 624 -29.59 -0.82 -12.56
N ASN A 625 -29.37 -1.69 -11.54
CA ASN A 625 -28.04 -2.17 -11.20
C ASN A 625 -27.44 -3.08 -12.28
N GLN A 626 -28.24 -3.71 -13.15
CA GLN A 626 -27.69 -4.45 -14.30
C GLN A 626 -26.92 -3.51 -15.24
N PHE A 627 -27.32 -2.24 -15.31
CA PHE A 627 -26.67 -1.19 -16.08
C PHE A 627 -25.57 -0.51 -15.26
N THR A 628 -25.94 0.17 -14.21
CA THR A 628 -25.04 1.04 -13.42
C THR A 628 -23.94 0.26 -12.70
N GLY A 629 -24.19 -0.98 -12.33
CA GLY A 629 -23.22 -1.88 -11.71
C GLY A 629 -22.15 -2.38 -12.65
N THR A 630 -22.35 -2.27 -13.98
CA THR A 630 -21.40 -2.76 -14.99
C THR A 630 -20.71 -1.57 -15.66
N ARG A 631 -19.42 -1.40 -15.43
CA ARG A 631 -18.61 -0.29 -15.96
C ARG A 631 -17.14 -0.68 -16.04
N GLY A 632 -16.35 0.05 -16.81
CA GLY A 632 -14.92 -0.23 -16.91
C GLY A 632 -14.12 0.95 -17.40
N ALA A 633 -12.83 0.89 -17.15
CA ALA A 633 -11.86 1.85 -17.66
C ALA A 633 -10.58 1.16 -18.08
N SER A 634 -9.88 1.75 -19.03
CA SER A 634 -8.52 1.39 -19.41
C SER A 634 -7.65 2.63 -19.56
N GLU A 635 -6.37 2.45 -19.28
CA GLU A 635 -5.34 3.45 -19.42
C GLU A 635 -4.11 2.80 -20.07
N GLU A 636 -3.75 3.27 -21.25
CA GLU A 636 -2.55 2.85 -21.96
C GLU A 636 -1.47 3.92 -21.83
N VAL A 637 -0.25 3.52 -21.49
CA VAL A 637 0.89 4.42 -21.32
C VAL A 637 2.02 3.93 -22.19
N THR A 638 2.45 4.82 -23.11
CA THR A 638 3.66 4.62 -23.91
C THR A 638 4.67 5.69 -23.54
N ALA A 639 5.88 5.29 -23.19
CA ALA A 639 6.92 6.20 -22.77
C ALA A 639 8.26 5.91 -23.43
N GLY A 640 9.00 6.96 -23.72
CA GLY A 640 10.38 6.89 -24.16
C GLY A 640 11.25 7.84 -23.34
N TYR A 641 12.52 7.52 -23.19
CA TYR A 641 13.44 8.39 -22.47
C TYR A 641 14.85 8.38 -23.05
N PHE A 642 15.58 9.46 -22.74
CA PHE A 642 17.00 9.59 -22.95
C PHE A 642 17.66 10.12 -21.69
N MET A 643 18.80 9.53 -21.29
CA MET A 643 19.49 9.84 -20.07
C MET A 643 20.99 9.77 -20.26
N ALA A 644 21.73 10.70 -19.64
CA ALA A 644 23.18 10.70 -19.53
C ALA A 644 23.59 10.64 -18.06
N GLN A 645 24.60 9.86 -17.74
CA GLN A 645 25.16 9.75 -16.39
C GLN A 645 26.66 9.59 -16.43
N GLY A 646 27.36 10.03 -15.37
CA GLY A 646 28.79 9.92 -15.32
C GLY A 646 29.42 10.71 -14.18
N ARG A 647 30.72 10.99 -14.33
CA ARG A 647 31.50 11.88 -13.46
C ARG A 647 31.82 13.17 -14.21
N LEU A 648 31.92 14.31 -13.48
CA LEU A 648 32.22 15.59 -14.10
C LEU A 648 33.71 15.78 -14.39
N GLY A 649 34.58 15.01 -13.76
CA GLY A 649 36.03 15.06 -13.96
C GLY A 649 36.73 13.74 -13.61
N ARG A 650 38.02 13.70 -13.77
CA ARG A 650 38.85 12.51 -13.50
C ARG A 650 39.31 12.48 -12.03
N GLU A 651 39.71 13.61 -11.49
CA GLU A 651 40.34 13.74 -10.18
C GLU A 651 39.82 14.96 -9.41
N GLY A 652 40.15 15.08 -8.15
CA GLY A 652 39.82 16.20 -7.28
C GLY A 652 38.30 16.31 -7.02
N PHE A 653 37.83 17.54 -6.91
CA PHE A 653 36.41 17.83 -6.65
C PHE A 653 35.52 17.28 -7.75
N TRP A 654 35.84 17.52 -9.01
CA TRP A 654 35.06 17.10 -10.17
C TRP A 654 35.08 15.58 -10.38
N GLY A 655 36.16 14.88 -10.04
CA GLY A 655 36.26 13.42 -10.08
C GLY A 655 35.38 12.74 -9.04
N ARG A 656 35.10 13.45 -7.92
CA ARG A 656 34.20 13.00 -6.86
C ARG A 656 32.73 13.38 -7.10
N THR A 657 32.46 14.15 -8.17
CA THR A 657 31.12 14.64 -8.49
C THR A 657 30.51 13.81 -9.63
N GLY A 658 29.45 13.07 -9.31
CA GLY A 658 28.62 12.33 -10.26
C GLY A 658 27.42 13.15 -10.71
N TYR A 659 26.96 12.90 -11.92
CA TYR A 659 25.73 13.48 -12.46
C TYR A 659 24.87 12.41 -13.14
N LEU A 660 23.56 12.62 -13.11
CA LEU A 660 22.56 11.92 -13.89
C LEU A 660 21.54 12.95 -14.37
N THR A 661 21.30 13.02 -15.68
CA THR A 661 20.32 13.95 -16.25
C THR A 661 19.65 13.35 -17.47
N GLY A 662 18.45 13.82 -17.78
CA GLY A 662 17.73 13.38 -18.96
C GLY A 662 16.27 13.79 -18.95
N VAL A 663 15.55 13.27 -19.92
CA VAL A 663 14.12 13.53 -20.09
C VAL A 663 13.38 12.23 -20.41
N ARG A 664 12.21 12.10 -19.81
CA ARG A 664 11.23 11.08 -20.13
C ARG A 664 10.00 11.74 -20.72
N MET A 665 9.43 11.15 -21.77
CA MET A 665 8.15 11.55 -22.35
C MET A 665 7.17 10.40 -22.15
N GLU A 666 5.98 10.72 -21.64
CA GLU A 666 4.88 9.75 -21.49
C GLU A 666 3.64 10.23 -22.22
N LYS A 667 3.13 9.40 -23.12
CA LYS A 667 1.81 9.52 -23.70
C LYS A 667 0.86 8.60 -22.94
N THR A 668 -0.30 9.12 -22.54
CA THR A 668 -1.35 8.38 -21.85
C THR A 668 -2.64 8.53 -22.64
N ASP A 669 -3.21 7.40 -22.99
CA ASP A 669 -4.53 7.32 -23.60
C ASP A 669 -5.47 6.64 -22.59
N THR A 670 -6.63 7.26 -22.34
CA THR A 670 -7.61 6.75 -21.36
C THR A 670 -8.96 6.50 -22.01
N GLU A 671 -9.63 5.49 -21.55
CA GLU A 671 -11.00 5.16 -21.91
C GLU A 671 -11.79 4.79 -20.67
N GLY A 672 -13.00 5.34 -20.52
CA GLY A 672 -13.96 4.95 -19.50
C GLY A 672 -15.33 4.72 -20.13
N TRP A 673 -16.06 3.75 -19.60
CA TRP A 673 -17.42 3.48 -20.06
C TRP A 673 -18.31 3.04 -18.90
N GLY A 674 -19.60 3.39 -19.02
CA GLY A 674 -20.62 3.06 -18.03
C GLY A 674 -21.98 3.60 -18.47
N TRP A 675 -22.99 3.36 -17.67
CA TRP A 675 -24.33 3.89 -17.88
C TRP A 675 -24.64 4.97 -16.85
N VAL A 676 -25.31 6.03 -17.31
CA VAL A 676 -25.86 7.08 -16.44
C VAL A 676 -27.34 7.20 -16.73
N ARG A 677 -28.14 7.60 -15.72
CA ARG A 677 -29.59 7.75 -15.91
C ARG A 677 -29.90 8.71 -17.04
N ALA A 678 -30.95 8.42 -17.81
CA ALA A 678 -31.48 9.34 -18.82
C ALA A 678 -31.87 10.68 -18.16
N ARG A 679 -31.70 11.79 -18.89
CA ARG A 679 -31.98 13.14 -18.37
C ARG A 679 -33.42 13.34 -17.93
N PHE A 680 -34.39 12.75 -18.65
CA PHE A 680 -35.80 12.74 -18.30
C PHE A 680 -36.20 11.31 -17.97
N GLY A 681 -35.67 10.80 -16.86
CA GLY A 681 -35.92 9.44 -16.41
C GLY A 681 -37.34 9.22 -15.89
N SER A 682 -37.62 7.95 -15.58
CA SER A 682 -38.93 7.55 -15.07
C SER A 682 -39.18 8.13 -13.67
N THR A 683 -40.41 8.59 -13.41
CA THR A 683 -40.82 9.02 -12.07
C THR A 683 -40.95 7.84 -11.11
N ALA A 684 -40.94 8.11 -9.80
CA ALA A 684 -41.13 7.07 -8.77
C ALA A 684 -42.44 6.27 -8.97
N ALA A 685 -43.54 6.94 -9.42
CA ALA A 685 -44.80 6.28 -9.74
C ALA A 685 -44.67 5.32 -10.92
N GLN A 686 -43.94 5.71 -11.98
CA GLN A 686 -43.68 4.85 -13.13
C GLN A 686 -42.77 3.69 -12.76
N GLN A 687 -41.74 3.90 -11.95
CA GLN A 687 -40.86 2.85 -11.45
C GLN A 687 -41.61 1.81 -10.62
N LEU A 688 -42.61 2.24 -9.86
CA LEU A 688 -43.45 1.32 -9.09
C LEU A 688 -44.44 0.55 -9.98
N ALA A 689 -45.04 1.20 -10.99
CA ALA A 689 -46.05 0.59 -11.87
C ALA A 689 -45.42 -0.36 -12.92
N ASP A 690 -44.26 0.00 -13.46
CA ASP A 690 -43.54 -0.77 -14.47
C ASP A 690 -42.03 -0.67 -14.19
N PRO A 691 -41.51 -1.43 -13.20
CA PRO A 691 -40.13 -1.28 -12.75
C PRO A 691 -39.10 -1.70 -13.84
N VAL A 692 -39.39 -2.77 -14.58
CA VAL A 692 -38.51 -3.28 -15.64
C VAL A 692 -38.47 -2.30 -16.83
N GLY A 693 -39.64 -1.91 -17.34
CA GLY A 693 -39.72 -0.95 -18.45
C GLY A 693 -39.17 0.42 -18.07
N SER A 694 -39.34 0.84 -16.82
CA SER A 694 -38.73 2.08 -16.31
C SER A 694 -37.19 2.00 -16.31
N ALA A 695 -36.61 0.92 -15.83
CA ALA A 695 -35.17 0.73 -15.87
C ALA A 695 -34.62 0.67 -17.32
N GLN A 696 -35.34 0.03 -18.23
CA GLN A 696 -34.98 0.01 -19.65
C GLN A 696 -35.04 1.42 -20.29
N ARG A 697 -36.09 2.18 -20.04
CA ARG A 697 -36.19 3.58 -20.52
C ARG A 697 -35.08 4.46 -19.97
N ASP A 698 -34.75 4.29 -18.70
CA ASP A 698 -33.77 5.11 -18.00
C ASP A 698 -32.32 4.80 -18.41
N TYR A 699 -32.01 3.56 -18.79
CA TYR A 699 -30.62 3.12 -18.93
C TYR A 699 -30.24 2.43 -20.25
N ALA A 700 -31.14 1.75 -20.96
CA ALA A 700 -30.78 0.89 -22.08
C ALA A 700 -29.95 1.59 -23.18
N ASN A 701 -30.24 2.87 -23.45
CA ASN A 701 -29.58 3.68 -24.49
C ASN A 701 -28.63 4.75 -23.92
N THR A 702 -28.30 4.70 -22.64
CA THR A 702 -27.54 5.75 -21.97
C THR A 702 -26.08 5.36 -21.68
N ARG A 703 -25.59 4.31 -22.33
CA ARG A 703 -24.18 3.93 -22.21
C ARG A 703 -23.32 5.06 -22.75
N ARG A 704 -22.46 5.58 -21.89
CA ARG A 704 -21.47 6.60 -22.24
C ARG A 704 -20.08 6.01 -22.33
N LYS A 705 -19.32 6.49 -23.28
CA LYS A 705 -17.90 6.23 -23.42
C LYS A 705 -17.18 7.57 -23.40
N THR A 706 -16.17 7.68 -22.56
CA THR A 706 -15.30 8.85 -22.45
C THR A 706 -13.89 8.44 -22.81
N THR A 707 -13.19 9.25 -23.58
CA THR A 707 -11.79 9.05 -23.97
C THR A 707 -11.00 10.31 -23.66
N GLY A 708 -9.74 10.13 -23.28
CA GLY A 708 -8.80 11.22 -23.06
C GLY A 708 -7.42 10.85 -23.54
N SER A 709 -6.63 11.83 -23.89
CA SER A 709 -5.22 11.64 -24.26
C SER A 709 -4.40 12.84 -23.82
N TYR A 710 -3.23 12.58 -23.26
CA TYR A 710 -2.28 13.62 -22.94
C TYR A 710 -0.85 13.12 -23.05
N THR A 711 0.06 14.03 -23.38
CA THR A 711 1.50 13.79 -23.41
C THR A 711 2.19 14.75 -22.45
N LYS A 712 3.09 14.24 -21.63
CA LYS A 712 3.88 15.04 -20.67
C LYS A 712 5.34 14.67 -20.77
N SER A 713 6.20 15.67 -20.53
CA SER A 713 7.67 15.52 -20.48
C SER A 713 8.16 15.75 -19.07
N PHE A 714 9.09 14.89 -18.63
CA PHE A 714 9.63 14.85 -17.28
C PHE A 714 11.15 14.95 -17.31
N PRO A 715 11.70 16.15 -17.38
CA PRO A 715 13.12 16.37 -17.21
C PRO A 715 13.56 16.20 -15.76
N SER A 716 14.81 15.73 -15.58
CA SER A 716 15.44 15.64 -14.27
C SER A 716 16.95 15.80 -14.31
N ILE A 717 17.51 16.29 -13.23
CA ILE A 717 18.95 16.37 -12.98
C ILE A 717 19.25 15.97 -11.52
N HIS A 718 20.24 15.10 -11.35
CA HIS A 718 20.73 14.63 -10.07
C HIS A 718 22.23 14.81 -10.01
N LEU A 719 22.72 15.38 -8.94
CA LEU A 719 24.14 15.55 -8.64
C LEU A 719 24.47 14.81 -7.35
N THR A 720 25.57 14.10 -7.37
CA THR A 720 26.12 13.42 -6.20
C THR A 720 27.56 13.87 -5.99
N HIS A 721 27.95 14.12 -4.75
CA HIS A 721 29.33 14.48 -4.44
C HIS A 721 29.83 13.70 -3.22
N ASP A 722 30.91 12.97 -3.40
CA ASP A 722 31.62 12.28 -2.31
C ASP A 722 32.55 13.30 -1.62
N VAL A 723 32.09 13.99 -0.57
CA VAL A 723 32.86 14.98 0.19
C VAL A 723 34.08 14.29 0.82
N THR A 724 33.84 13.14 1.43
CA THR A 724 34.83 12.17 1.90
C THR A 724 34.39 10.77 1.51
N PRO A 725 35.20 9.73 1.69
CA PRO A 725 34.77 8.34 1.44
C PRO A 725 33.51 7.96 2.23
N ASN A 726 33.28 8.61 3.38
CA ASN A 726 32.17 8.29 4.28
C ASN A 726 31.06 9.37 4.31
N LEU A 727 31.28 10.54 3.69
CA LEU A 727 30.31 11.63 3.65
C LEU A 727 29.91 11.95 2.20
N LYS A 728 28.65 11.76 1.89
CA LYS A 728 28.08 11.98 0.55
C LYS A 728 26.96 13.02 0.60
N THR A 729 26.95 13.91 -0.37
CA THR A 729 25.83 14.82 -0.61
C THR A 729 25.13 14.49 -1.91
N ARG A 730 23.80 14.72 -1.95
CA ARG A 730 23.01 14.64 -3.17
C ARG A 730 22.13 15.87 -3.30
N ALA A 731 22.04 16.38 -4.52
CA ALA A 731 21.10 17.43 -4.89
C ALA A 731 20.36 17.00 -6.14
N SER A 732 19.03 17.11 -6.16
CA SER A 732 18.26 16.76 -7.32
C SER A 732 17.12 17.73 -7.56
N TRP A 733 16.85 17.96 -8.85
CA TRP A 733 15.62 18.54 -9.34
C TRP A 733 14.98 17.55 -10.31
N SER A 734 13.70 17.26 -10.10
CA SER A 734 12.96 16.35 -10.96
C SER A 734 11.51 16.78 -11.12
N THR A 735 10.87 16.29 -12.14
CA THR A 735 9.45 16.48 -12.39
C THR A 735 8.73 15.15 -12.33
N SER A 736 7.51 15.16 -11.81
CA SER A 736 6.67 13.98 -11.71
C SER A 736 5.19 14.36 -11.83
N PHE A 737 4.32 13.38 -11.86
CA PHE A 737 2.89 13.63 -11.89
C PHE A 737 2.09 12.55 -11.15
N GLY A 738 0.86 12.90 -10.74
CA GLY A 738 -0.12 11.97 -10.19
C GLY A 738 -1.32 11.88 -11.12
N ARG A 739 -1.69 10.67 -11.49
CA ARG A 739 -2.85 10.43 -12.35
C ARG A 739 -4.14 10.55 -11.54
N PRO A 740 -5.27 11.01 -12.12
CA PRO A 740 -6.58 10.88 -11.48
C PRO A 740 -6.88 9.43 -11.12
N ALA A 741 -7.63 9.20 -10.04
CA ALA A 741 -8.11 7.86 -9.72
C ALA A 741 -8.90 7.27 -10.90
N ILE A 742 -8.78 5.97 -11.14
CA ILE A 742 -9.48 5.28 -12.25
C ILE A 742 -11.00 5.46 -12.11
N SER A 743 -11.51 5.56 -10.87
CA SER A 743 -12.93 5.85 -10.61
C SER A 743 -13.42 7.12 -11.28
N ASN A 744 -12.57 8.14 -11.43
CA ASN A 744 -12.95 9.40 -12.07
C ASN A 744 -13.08 9.30 -13.59
N LEU A 745 -12.49 8.27 -14.22
CA LEU A 745 -12.66 8.02 -15.66
C LEU A 745 -14.00 7.37 -15.97
N LEU A 746 -14.65 6.77 -14.95
CA LEU A 746 -15.92 6.09 -15.12
C LEU A 746 -17.06 7.09 -15.14
N PRO A 747 -17.91 7.09 -16.17
CA PRO A 747 -19.19 7.82 -16.10
C PRO A 747 -19.99 7.29 -14.89
N ASN A 748 -20.28 8.14 -13.93
CA ASN A 748 -21.03 7.78 -12.73
C ASN A 748 -21.74 8.99 -12.14
N GLU A 749 -22.91 8.71 -11.59
CA GLU A 749 -23.70 9.64 -10.82
C GLU A 749 -24.25 8.90 -9.61
N SER A 750 -24.13 9.46 -8.42
CA SER A 750 -24.65 8.85 -7.19
C SER A 750 -25.41 9.88 -6.36
N VAL A 751 -26.57 9.47 -5.85
CA VAL A 751 -27.42 10.27 -4.99
C VAL A 751 -27.32 9.78 -3.55
N ASN A 752 -27.15 10.72 -2.62
CA ASN A 752 -27.22 10.46 -1.18
C ASN A 752 -28.37 11.27 -0.60
N GLU A 753 -29.49 10.61 -0.38
CA GLU A 753 -30.71 11.24 0.15
C GLU A 753 -30.55 11.72 1.60
N THR A 754 -29.77 11.03 2.40
CA THR A 754 -29.51 11.40 3.80
C THR A 754 -28.78 12.74 3.91
N ASN A 755 -27.78 12.96 3.05
CA ASN A 755 -26.97 14.18 3.03
C ASN A 755 -27.47 15.19 2.00
N GLN A 756 -28.54 14.87 1.26
CA GLN A 756 -29.09 15.68 0.18
C GLN A 756 -28.01 16.12 -0.83
N THR A 757 -27.24 15.14 -1.33
CA THR A 757 -26.18 15.41 -2.30
C THR A 757 -26.30 14.53 -3.54
N VAL A 758 -25.96 15.09 -4.70
CA VAL A 758 -25.75 14.37 -5.97
C VAL A 758 -24.29 14.49 -6.36
N THR A 759 -23.58 13.38 -6.35
CA THR A 759 -22.16 13.36 -6.72
C THR A 759 -21.99 12.89 -8.17
N ILE A 760 -21.30 13.69 -8.97
CA ILE A 760 -21.04 13.44 -10.38
C ILE A 760 -19.52 13.29 -10.60
N ASN A 761 -19.11 12.21 -11.24
CA ASN A 761 -17.69 12.03 -11.62
C ASN A 761 -17.31 13.00 -12.75
N ASN A 762 -16.06 13.47 -12.68
CA ASN A 762 -15.46 14.32 -13.70
C ASN A 762 -14.38 13.54 -14.50
N PRO A 763 -14.73 13.00 -15.67
CA PRO A 763 -13.76 12.27 -16.49
C PRO A 763 -12.75 13.17 -17.21
N SER A 764 -12.93 14.50 -17.16
CA SER A 764 -12.06 15.49 -17.79
C SER A 764 -10.91 15.95 -16.87
N LEU A 765 -10.68 15.28 -15.75
CA LEU A 765 -9.60 15.64 -14.83
C LEU A 765 -8.23 15.50 -15.52
N LEU A 766 -7.42 16.55 -15.37
CA LEU A 766 -6.01 16.56 -15.76
C LEU A 766 -5.15 15.87 -14.68
N PRO A 767 -4.01 15.26 -15.06
CA PRO A 767 -3.06 14.77 -14.09
C PRO A 767 -2.44 15.92 -13.30
N GLN A 768 -2.28 15.73 -12.01
CA GLN A 768 -1.55 16.65 -11.12
C GLN A 768 -0.07 16.61 -11.49
N THR A 769 0.60 17.75 -11.64
CA THR A 769 2.01 17.82 -11.99
C THR A 769 2.83 18.37 -10.83
N ALA A 770 4.04 17.85 -10.60
CA ALA A 770 4.91 18.31 -9.52
C ALA A 770 6.31 18.67 -10.02
N LYS A 771 6.88 19.73 -9.44
CA LYS A 771 8.31 20.04 -9.45
C LYS A 771 8.88 19.69 -8.08
N ASN A 772 9.94 18.89 -8.07
CA ASN A 772 10.53 18.34 -6.86
C ASN A 772 11.99 18.84 -6.74
N TRP A 773 12.33 19.31 -5.55
CA TRP A 773 13.71 19.61 -5.13
C TRP A 773 14.06 18.73 -3.96
N ASP A 774 15.22 18.09 -3.98
CA ASP A 774 15.71 17.23 -2.91
C ASP A 774 17.19 17.52 -2.65
N PHE A 775 17.54 17.62 -1.36
CA PHE A 775 18.93 17.69 -0.90
C PHE A 775 19.13 16.69 0.21
N THR A 776 20.21 15.90 0.16
CA THR A 776 20.56 14.98 1.23
C THR A 776 22.03 15.08 1.59
N LEU A 777 22.30 14.85 2.88
CA LEU A 777 23.62 14.67 3.45
C LEU A 777 23.64 13.31 4.16
N ASP A 778 24.48 12.40 3.70
CA ASP A 778 24.58 11.03 4.21
C ASP A 778 25.99 10.78 4.73
N TYR A 779 26.10 10.41 6.02
CA TYR A 779 27.32 9.97 6.65
C TYR A 779 27.26 8.47 6.93
N TYR A 780 28.21 7.71 6.47
CA TYR A 780 28.31 6.25 6.62
C TYR A 780 29.33 5.92 7.71
N PHE A 781 28.87 5.22 8.76
CA PHE A 781 29.71 4.79 9.88
C PHE A 781 30.42 3.47 9.60
N ASP A 782 31.62 3.33 10.09
CA ASP A 782 32.30 2.05 10.16
C ASP A 782 31.92 1.30 11.47
N PRO A 783 31.69 -0.02 11.45
CA PRO A 783 31.66 -0.90 10.26
C PRO A 783 30.33 -0.86 9.50
N VAL A 784 29.21 -0.64 10.14
CA VAL A 784 27.88 -0.57 9.53
C VAL A 784 27.04 0.47 10.23
N GLY A 785 26.61 1.47 9.49
CA GLY A 785 25.69 2.49 9.96
C GLY A 785 25.57 3.65 8.98
N ASN A 786 24.54 4.45 9.17
CA ASN A 786 24.27 5.64 8.38
C ASN A 786 23.55 6.70 9.23
N PHE A 787 23.92 7.94 9.03
CA PHE A 787 23.13 9.11 9.45
C PHE A 787 22.81 9.93 8.20
N SER A 788 21.55 10.20 7.97
CA SER A 788 21.07 10.94 6.81
C SER A 788 20.16 12.09 7.24
N VAL A 789 20.38 13.24 6.64
CA VAL A 789 19.50 14.41 6.74
C VAL A 789 19.08 14.77 5.33
N GLY A 790 17.78 14.86 5.09
CA GLY A 790 17.22 15.26 3.81
C GLY A 790 16.28 16.45 3.96
N TRP A 791 16.32 17.35 3.01
CA TRP A 791 15.32 18.39 2.81
C TRP A 791 14.68 18.22 1.43
N PHE A 792 13.37 18.43 1.36
CA PHE A 792 12.66 18.40 0.09
C PHE A 792 11.60 19.49 0.01
N LYS A 793 11.31 19.88 -1.25
CA LYS A 793 10.20 20.77 -1.59
C LYS A 793 9.51 20.26 -2.85
N LYS A 794 8.18 20.15 -2.78
CA LYS A 794 7.31 19.78 -3.91
C LYS A 794 6.32 20.89 -4.16
N THR A 795 6.22 21.36 -5.40
CA THR A 795 5.20 22.29 -5.84
C THR A 795 4.29 21.57 -6.82
N ILE A 796 3.05 21.35 -6.41
CA ILE A 796 2.05 20.59 -7.16
C ILE A 796 1.06 21.55 -7.79
N LYS A 797 0.81 21.37 -9.10
CA LYS A 797 -0.20 22.10 -9.86
C LYS A 797 -1.31 21.15 -10.30
N ASP A 798 -2.46 21.71 -10.58
CA ASP A 798 -3.67 20.96 -10.97
C ASP A 798 -4.09 19.95 -9.89
N PHE A 799 -3.91 20.33 -8.60
CA PHE A 799 -4.23 19.47 -7.47
C PHE A 799 -5.71 19.08 -7.50
N ILE A 800 -5.98 17.77 -7.41
CA ILE A 800 -7.34 17.25 -7.50
C ILE A 800 -8.02 17.34 -6.14
N VAL A 801 -9.16 18.01 -6.10
CA VAL A 801 -9.97 18.20 -4.91
C VAL A 801 -11.35 17.59 -5.11
N SER A 802 -11.76 16.71 -4.20
CA SER A 802 -13.11 16.12 -4.18
C SER A 802 -14.07 16.95 -3.35
N GLY A 803 -15.36 16.76 -3.59
CA GLY A 803 -16.41 17.44 -2.84
C GLY A 803 -16.51 18.94 -3.16
N VAL A 804 -16.10 19.31 -4.38
CA VAL A 804 -16.29 20.70 -4.87
C VAL A 804 -17.76 20.91 -5.16
N ASP A 805 -18.33 21.99 -4.61
CA ASP A 805 -19.70 22.40 -4.86
C ASP A 805 -19.87 22.79 -6.35
N ALA A 806 -20.76 22.08 -7.03
CA ALA A 806 -21.15 22.33 -8.41
C ALA A 806 -22.55 22.97 -8.53
N GLY A 807 -23.05 23.52 -7.42
CA GLY A 807 -24.34 24.21 -7.30
C GLY A 807 -25.48 23.30 -6.82
N ILE A 808 -26.62 23.90 -6.58
CA ILE A 808 -27.81 23.23 -6.08
C ILE A 808 -28.65 22.74 -7.27
N VAL A 809 -29.27 21.57 -7.14
CA VAL A 809 -30.28 21.09 -8.12
C VAL A 809 -31.51 22.00 -8.04
N GLY A 810 -31.85 22.60 -9.16
CA GLY A 810 -33.05 23.46 -9.27
C GLY A 810 -34.36 22.69 -9.20
N GLY A 811 -35.46 23.41 -9.04
CA GLY A 811 -36.81 22.83 -9.15
C GLY A 811 -37.30 22.73 -10.60
N GLY A 812 -38.44 22.03 -10.79
CA GLY A 812 -39.09 21.86 -12.08
C GLY A 812 -38.70 20.57 -12.81
N ALA A 813 -39.57 20.13 -13.72
CA ALA A 813 -39.45 18.86 -14.41
C ALA A 813 -38.21 18.79 -15.36
N ASP A 814 -37.63 19.91 -15.70
CA ASP A 814 -36.46 20.05 -16.58
C ASP A 814 -35.14 20.28 -15.82
N ASN A 815 -35.13 20.08 -14.49
CA ASN A 815 -33.92 20.21 -13.66
C ASN A 815 -32.83 19.17 -13.96
N GLY A 816 -33.04 18.27 -14.91
CA GLY A 816 -32.14 17.17 -15.27
C GLY A 816 -32.40 15.87 -14.51
N TYR A 817 -33.33 15.88 -13.56
CA TYR A 817 -33.71 14.75 -12.69
C TYR A 817 -35.21 14.53 -12.66
N ASN A 818 -35.96 15.09 -13.62
CA ASN A 818 -37.41 14.98 -13.76
C ASN A 818 -38.17 15.53 -12.52
N GLY A 819 -37.67 16.64 -11.96
CA GLY A 819 -38.22 17.25 -10.77
C GLY A 819 -37.77 16.65 -9.44
N GLU A 820 -37.00 15.55 -9.47
CA GLU A 820 -36.39 14.94 -8.29
C GLU A 820 -35.18 15.75 -7.81
N TYR A 821 -34.79 15.52 -6.56
CA TYR A 821 -33.58 16.06 -5.93
C TYR A 821 -33.51 17.60 -5.87
N GLU A 822 -34.61 18.31 -6.01
CA GLU A 822 -34.66 19.77 -5.78
C GLU A 822 -34.02 20.11 -4.41
N GLY A 823 -33.13 21.12 -4.39
CA GLY A 823 -32.39 21.53 -3.20
C GLY A 823 -31.16 20.69 -2.84
N PHE A 824 -30.90 19.59 -3.53
CA PHE A 824 -29.70 18.78 -3.28
C PHE A 824 -28.44 19.49 -3.81
N ASN A 825 -27.36 19.43 -3.05
CA ASN A 825 -26.06 19.93 -3.48
C ASN A 825 -25.41 18.99 -4.50
N ARG A 826 -25.03 19.52 -5.65
CA ARG A 826 -24.18 18.79 -6.61
C ARG A 826 -22.73 18.88 -6.19
N LEU A 827 -22.09 17.74 -6.05
CA LEU A 827 -20.68 17.62 -5.70
C LEU A 827 -19.91 17.00 -6.86
N THR A 828 -18.72 17.49 -7.10
CA THR A 828 -17.83 16.95 -8.12
C THR A 828 -16.37 16.92 -7.65
N THR A 829 -15.51 16.36 -8.47
CA THR A 829 -14.06 16.40 -8.30
C THR A 829 -13.45 17.27 -9.39
N ASN A 830 -12.61 18.23 -9.04
CA ASN A 830 -12.00 19.16 -10.00
C ASN A 830 -10.49 19.31 -9.77
N ASN A 831 -9.79 19.77 -10.82
CA ASN A 831 -8.46 20.32 -10.70
C ASN A 831 -8.58 21.77 -10.20
N ALA A 832 -8.52 21.96 -8.90
CA ALA A 832 -8.95 23.23 -8.30
C ALA A 832 -7.81 24.00 -7.62
N GLY A 833 -6.54 23.55 -7.69
CA GLY A 833 -5.58 24.29 -6.94
C GLY A 833 -4.11 23.96 -7.11
N THR A 834 -3.32 24.60 -6.26
CA THR A 834 -1.90 24.31 -6.09
C THR A 834 -1.67 23.82 -4.66
N ALA A 835 -0.77 22.88 -4.49
CA ALA A 835 -0.30 22.44 -3.18
C ALA A 835 1.22 22.56 -3.13
N GLU A 836 1.73 23.03 -2.00
CA GLU A 836 3.16 23.04 -1.70
C GLU A 836 3.42 22.12 -0.50
N VAL A 837 4.44 21.29 -0.61
CA VAL A 837 4.87 20.39 0.45
C VAL A 837 6.35 20.55 0.66
N THR A 838 6.74 20.96 1.86
CA THR A 838 8.14 21.12 2.25
C THR A 838 8.40 20.26 3.48
N GLY A 839 9.55 19.60 3.55
CA GLY A 839 9.83 18.75 4.71
C GLY A 839 11.29 18.47 4.95
N TRP A 840 11.55 17.96 6.16
CA TRP A 840 12.82 17.42 6.60
C TRP A 840 12.67 15.96 6.96
N GLU A 841 13.67 15.18 6.58
CA GLU A 841 13.74 13.75 6.86
C GLU A 841 15.08 13.47 7.56
N PHE A 842 15.01 12.83 8.72
CA PHE A 842 16.16 12.38 9.50
C PHE A 842 16.14 10.87 9.56
N SER A 843 17.28 10.23 9.37
CA SER A 843 17.43 8.80 9.48
C SER A 843 18.77 8.47 10.12
N TYR A 844 18.74 7.57 11.08
CA TYR A 844 19.93 7.07 11.76
C TYR A 844 19.82 5.55 11.88
N GLN A 845 20.90 4.85 11.59
CA GLN A 845 21.03 3.42 11.79
C GLN A 845 22.48 3.12 12.11
N GLN A 846 22.73 2.36 13.18
CA GLN A 846 24.09 1.97 13.54
C GLN A 846 24.11 0.69 14.39
N GLN A 847 25.14 -0.11 14.18
CA GLN A 847 25.55 -1.19 15.07
C GLN A 847 26.58 -0.65 16.06
N PHE A 848 26.32 -0.74 17.36
CA PHE A 848 27.15 -0.14 18.42
C PHE A 848 28.33 -1.03 18.82
N THR A 849 29.08 -1.55 17.85
CA THR A 849 30.22 -2.46 18.03
C THR A 849 31.38 -1.83 18.81
N PHE A 850 31.40 -0.49 18.91
CA PHE A 850 32.38 0.27 19.68
C PHE A 850 32.10 0.24 21.20
N LEU A 851 30.91 -0.19 21.63
CA LEU A 851 30.59 -0.31 23.05
C LEU A 851 31.24 -1.56 23.66
N PRO A 852 31.62 -1.52 24.97
CA PRO A 852 32.30 -2.62 25.62
C PRO A 852 31.35 -3.77 26.02
N GLY A 853 31.90 -4.99 26.13
CA GLY A 853 31.26 -6.15 26.73
C GLY A 853 29.92 -6.52 26.13
N LEU A 854 28.89 -6.65 26.95
CA LEU A 854 27.53 -7.02 26.54
C LEU A 854 26.88 -6.00 25.60
N LEU A 855 27.28 -4.73 25.71
CA LEU A 855 26.69 -3.64 24.93
C LEU A 855 27.14 -3.66 23.46
N LYS A 856 28.17 -4.42 23.09
CA LYS A 856 28.57 -4.63 21.66
C LYS A 856 27.42 -5.23 20.81
N GLY A 857 26.51 -5.92 21.44
CA GLY A 857 25.36 -6.52 20.78
C GLY A 857 24.21 -5.57 20.48
N LEU A 858 24.30 -4.31 20.91
CA LEU A 858 23.27 -3.31 20.62
C LEU A 858 23.36 -2.81 19.19
N SER A 859 22.19 -2.61 18.60
CA SER A 859 21.99 -1.86 17.35
C SER A 859 20.74 -1.00 17.47
N GLY A 860 20.78 0.17 16.87
CA GLY A 860 19.65 1.10 16.91
C GLY A 860 19.35 1.68 15.53
N SER A 861 18.09 1.93 15.27
CA SER A 861 17.67 2.75 14.14
C SER A 861 16.58 3.72 14.58
N ALA A 862 16.57 4.91 13.98
CA ALA A 862 15.52 5.89 14.17
C ALA A 862 15.32 6.69 12.87
N ASN A 863 14.10 7.03 12.57
CA ASN A 863 13.82 8.04 11.55
C ASN A 863 12.71 8.97 12.02
N TYR A 864 12.77 10.20 11.54
CA TYR A 864 11.76 11.20 11.84
C TYR A 864 11.56 12.10 10.63
N THR A 865 10.30 12.38 10.31
CA THR A 865 9.91 13.21 9.17
C THR A 865 9.01 14.32 9.67
N VAL A 866 9.31 15.54 9.26
CA VAL A 866 8.48 16.73 9.52
C VAL A 866 8.08 17.31 8.17
N ILE A 867 6.79 17.51 7.96
CA ILE A 867 6.22 18.02 6.71
C ILE A 867 5.36 19.23 7.01
N LYS A 868 5.54 20.29 6.24
CA LYS A 868 4.62 21.42 6.17
C LYS A 868 3.92 21.39 4.84
N THR A 869 2.60 21.51 4.87
CA THR A 869 1.76 21.56 3.66
C THR A 869 1.00 22.87 3.62
N GLU A 870 0.91 23.45 2.42
CA GLU A 870 0.08 24.60 2.14
C GLU A 870 -0.65 24.34 0.82
N GLY A 871 -1.96 24.61 0.78
CA GLY A 871 -2.75 24.39 -0.44
C GLY A 871 -3.74 25.51 -0.69
N ASN A 872 -3.92 25.83 -1.97
CA ASN A 872 -5.03 26.62 -2.45
C ASN A 872 -5.95 25.69 -3.24
N PHE A 873 -7.11 25.42 -2.68
CA PHE A 873 -8.05 24.46 -3.25
C PHE A 873 -9.05 25.08 -4.22
N GLY A 874 -8.99 26.40 -4.42
CA GLY A 874 -10.01 27.09 -5.20
C GLY A 874 -11.42 26.93 -4.60
N GLY A 875 -12.37 27.74 -5.04
CA GLY A 875 -13.79 27.64 -4.67
C GLY A 875 -14.19 28.45 -3.43
N THR A 876 -15.49 28.47 -3.16
CA THR A 876 -16.14 29.30 -2.12
C THR A 876 -16.21 28.63 -0.76
N VAL A 877 -15.81 27.38 -0.62
CA VAL A 877 -15.93 26.62 0.63
C VAL A 877 -14.83 27.03 1.63
N ASN A 878 -15.24 27.60 2.74
CA ASN A 878 -14.34 27.84 3.86
C ASN A 878 -13.94 26.52 4.53
N ARG A 879 -12.70 26.11 4.38
CA ARG A 879 -12.18 24.88 4.98
C ARG A 879 -11.63 25.04 6.40
N GLY A 880 -11.51 26.27 6.87
CA GLY A 880 -11.03 26.59 8.23
C GLY A 880 -9.53 26.34 8.45
N THR A 881 -8.81 25.79 7.46
CA THR A 881 -7.37 25.52 7.55
C THR A 881 -6.71 25.57 6.16
N LYS A 882 -5.41 25.86 6.13
CA LYS A 882 -4.57 25.76 4.93
C LYS A 882 -3.91 24.39 4.79
N GLU A 883 -3.98 23.55 5.81
CA GLU A 883 -3.44 22.19 5.77
C GLU A 883 -4.16 21.35 4.72
N VAL A 884 -3.42 20.45 4.09
CA VAL A 884 -3.96 19.54 3.07
C VAL A 884 -4.44 18.26 3.74
N ALA A 885 -5.71 17.91 3.56
CA ALA A 885 -6.27 16.71 4.15
C ALA A 885 -5.54 15.44 3.68
N GLY A 886 -5.31 14.53 4.62
CA GLY A 886 -4.61 13.27 4.39
C GLY A 886 -3.08 13.35 4.47
N PHE A 887 -2.50 14.55 4.62
CA PHE A 887 -1.06 14.72 4.83
C PHE A 887 -0.73 14.59 6.32
N ILE A 888 0.25 13.77 6.64
CA ILE A 888 0.70 13.54 8.01
C ILE A 888 1.93 14.41 8.27
N PRO A 889 1.81 15.47 9.12
CA PRO A 889 2.88 16.46 9.28
C PRO A 889 4.10 15.92 10.03
N LYS A 890 3.92 14.93 10.89
CA LYS A 890 5.00 14.33 11.67
C LYS A 890 4.83 12.82 11.71
N ALA A 891 5.87 12.09 11.38
CA ALA A 891 5.92 10.64 11.50
C ALA A 891 7.32 10.20 11.88
N GLY A 892 7.43 9.11 12.62
CA GLY A 892 8.72 8.58 13.01
C GLY A 892 8.68 7.14 13.49
N ASN A 893 9.83 6.51 13.43
CA ASN A 893 10.04 5.15 13.92
C ASN A 893 11.35 5.12 14.69
N ALA A 894 11.42 4.28 15.71
CA ALA A 894 12.65 3.95 16.40
C ALA A 894 12.70 2.46 16.70
N SER A 895 13.87 1.88 16.61
CA SER A 895 14.10 0.50 17.03
C SER A 895 15.39 0.40 17.83
N LEU A 896 15.35 -0.45 18.85
CA LEU A 896 16.51 -0.86 19.61
C LEU A 896 16.53 -2.37 19.66
N SER A 897 17.60 -2.96 19.15
CA SER A 897 17.82 -4.40 19.17
C SER A 897 19.06 -4.71 19.99
N TRP A 898 19.01 -5.77 20.77
CA TRP A 898 20.13 -6.28 21.52
C TRP A 898 20.30 -7.77 21.31
N ARG A 899 21.53 -8.17 21.07
CA ARG A 899 21.90 -9.57 20.87
C ARG A 899 23.07 -9.92 21.79
N TYR A 900 22.91 -11.04 22.46
CA TYR A 900 23.97 -11.63 23.23
C TYR A 900 23.99 -13.15 23.07
N ARG A 901 25.04 -13.70 22.45
CA ARG A 901 25.15 -15.12 22.11
C ARG A 901 23.93 -15.61 21.33
N ALA A 902 23.23 -16.60 21.87
CA ALA A 902 22.04 -17.21 21.25
C ALA A 902 20.75 -16.38 21.44
N PHE A 903 20.77 -15.38 22.34
CA PHE A 903 19.59 -14.58 22.67
C PHE A 903 19.57 -13.26 21.89
N SER A 904 18.41 -12.84 21.42
CA SER A 904 18.17 -11.50 20.88
C SER A 904 16.82 -10.98 21.33
N THR A 905 16.75 -9.67 21.54
CA THR A 905 15.49 -8.96 21.80
C THR A 905 15.48 -7.64 21.08
N ARG A 906 14.27 -7.13 20.77
CA ARG A 906 14.08 -5.84 20.10
C ARG A 906 12.82 -5.15 20.59
N VAL A 907 12.86 -3.83 20.60
CA VAL A 907 11.71 -2.96 20.79
C VAL A 907 11.58 -2.09 19.55
N LEU A 908 10.37 -1.98 19.03
CA LEU A 908 10.04 -1.16 17.86
C LEU A 908 8.99 -0.15 18.30
N TYR A 909 9.26 1.13 18.07
CA TYR A 909 8.36 2.24 18.34
C TYR A 909 7.94 2.88 17.02
N ASN A 910 6.66 3.16 16.87
CA ASN A 910 6.12 3.88 15.71
C ASN A 910 5.26 5.05 16.19
N PHE A 911 5.50 6.23 15.65
CA PHE A 911 4.81 7.47 15.92
C PHE A 911 4.17 8.01 14.64
N THR A 912 2.88 8.37 14.71
CA THR A 912 2.16 9.10 13.68
C THR A 912 1.52 10.32 14.32
N GLY A 913 1.85 11.50 13.87
CA GLY A 913 1.37 12.76 14.44
C GLY A 913 -0.08 13.08 14.05
N GLU A 914 -0.65 13.99 14.81
CA GLU A 914 -1.97 14.55 14.55
C GLU A 914 -2.07 15.17 13.16
N HIS A 915 -3.19 14.95 12.45
CA HIS A 915 -3.41 15.49 11.11
C HIS A 915 -4.89 15.50 10.73
N ILE A 916 -5.24 16.40 9.82
CA ILE A 916 -6.56 16.42 9.20
C ILE A 916 -6.69 15.27 8.19
N THR A 917 -7.74 14.44 8.34
CA THR A 917 -8.01 13.31 7.45
C THR A 917 -8.96 13.65 6.31
N SER A 918 -9.96 14.49 6.60
CA SER A 918 -10.95 14.92 5.62
C SER A 918 -11.59 16.25 6.02
N TYR A 919 -12.00 17.01 5.00
CA TYR A 919 -12.82 18.20 5.22
C TYR A 919 -14.30 17.82 5.21
N SER A 920 -15.06 18.49 6.05
CA SER A 920 -16.52 18.48 5.94
C SER A 920 -16.98 19.35 4.77
N ALA A 921 -17.98 18.87 4.04
CA ALA A 921 -18.63 19.65 2.98
C ALA A 921 -19.47 20.81 3.52
N THR A 922 -19.92 20.75 4.79
CA THR A 922 -20.88 21.68 5.38
C THR A 922 -20.26 22.67 6.34
N SER A 923 -19.25 22.28 7.12
CA SER A 923 -18.69 23.17 8.15
C SER A 923 -17.29 22.75 8.58
N PRO A 924 -16.36 23.70 8.80
CA PRO A 924 -15.07 23.43 9.40
C PRO A 924 -15.13 22.78 10.79
N ALA A 925 -16.20 23.03 11.55
CA ALA A 925 -16.41 22.44 12.89
C ALA A 925 -16.61 20.91 12.85
N LEU A 926 -16.87 20.35 11.67
CA LEU A 926 -17.03 18.92 11.42
C LEU A 926 -15.87 18.32 10.60
N ASN A 927 -14.80 19.08 10.37
CA ASN A 927 -13.57 18.53 9.77
C ASN A 927 -13.03 17.40 10.65
N LEU A 928 -12.56 16.33 10.04
CA LEU A 928 -12.04 15.19 10.76
C LEU A 928 -10.53 15.25 10.91
N PHE A 929 -10.10 15.15 12.15
CA PHE A 929 -8.68 15.05 12.51
C PHE A 929 -8.41 13.70 13.17
N ARG A 930 -7.25 13.16 12.91
CA ARG A 930 -6.74 12.00 13.63
C ARG A 930 -5.81 12.48 14.73
N PHE A 931 -5.99 11.97 15.95
CA PHE A 931 -5.02 12.17 17.03
C PHE A 931 -3.67 11.54 16.70
N ASP A 932 -2.63 11.99 17.35
CA ASP A 932 -1.36 11.28 17.36
C ASP A 932 -1.53 9.85 17.85
N ARG A 933 -0.66 8.97 17.34
CA ARG A 933 -0.69 7.55 17.69
C ARG A 933 0.72 7.04 17.95
N ASN A 934 0.88 6.31 19.06
CA ASN A 934 2.14 5.76 19.54
C ASN A 934 1.98 4.24 19.70
N THR A 935 2.67 3.45 18.89
CA THR A 935 2.60 1.99 19.00
C THR A 935 3.97 1.41 19.33
N VAL A 936 3.99 0.45 20.26
CA VAL A 936 5.18 -0.28 20.64
C VAL A 936 4.99 -1.76 20.33
N ASN A 937 5.96 -2.33 19.62
CA ASN A 937 6.05 -3.78 19.41
C ASN A 937 7.31 -4.29 20.10
N TRP A 938 7.25 -5.48 20.65
CA TRP A 938 8.38 -6.14 21.32
C TRP A 938 8.57 -7.53 20.76
N GLY A 939 9.82 -7.95 20.56
CA GLY A 939 10.16 -9.27 20.10
C GLY A 939 11.39 -9.84 20.78
N MET A 940 11.46 -11.15 20.89
CA MET A 940 12.65 -11.87 21.33
C MET A 940 12.83 -13.17 20.54
N ALA A 941 14.08 -13.60 20.42
CA ALA A 941 14.42 -14.87 19.80
C ALA A 941 15.56 -15.55 20.57
N TYR A 942 15.51 -16.88 20.62
CA TYR A 942 16.55 -17.71 21.22
C TYR A 942 16.97 -18.80 20.22
N GLN A 943 18.21 -18.76 19.78
CA GLN A 943 18.78 -19.73 18.85
C GLN A 943 19.25 -20.98 19.62
N VAL A 944 18.44 -22.03 19.61
CA VAL A 944 18.76 -23.31 20.26
C VAL A 944 19.93 -23.98 19.53
N ARG A 945 19.92 -23.95 18.20
CA ARG A 945 20.97 -24.44 17.28
C ARG A 945 20.88 -23.69 15.95
N PRO A 946 21.90 -23.76 15.08
CA PRO A 946 21.90 -23.03 13.79
C PRO A 946 20.64 -23.23 12.92
N SER A 947 20.01 -24.40 13.05
CA SER A 947 18.79 -24.73 12.29
C SER A 947 17.49 -24.57 13.08
N LEU A 948 17.52 -24.06 14.32
CA LEU A 948 16.32 -23.91 15.15
C LEU A 948 16.41 -22.69 16.04
N THR A 949 15.54 -21.73 15.84
CA THR A 949 15.36 -20.52 16.64
C THR A 949 13.94 -20.47 17.17
N LEU A 950 13.77 -20.27 18.46
CA LEU A 950 12.48 -19.98 19.09
C LEU A 950 12.21 -18.49 19.00
N THR A 951 10.97 -18.08 18.70
CA THR A 951 10.58 -16.67 18.55
C THR A 951 9.33 -16.34 19.35
N LEU A 952 9.29 -15.13 19.91
CA LEU A 952 8.12 -14.52 20.54
C LEU A 952 8.04 -13.07 20.06
N ASP A 953 6.91 -12.64 19.52
CA ASP A 953 6.67 -11.27 19.10
C ASP A 953 5.31 -10.80 19.65
N VAL A 954 5.27 -9.55 20.14
CA VAL A 954 4.07 -8.89 20.66
C VAL A 954 3.85 -7.60 19.88
N ALA A 955 2.75 -7.51 19.16
CA ALA A 955 2.34 -6.31 18.42
C ALA A 955 1.36 -5.49 19.25
N ASN A 956 1.49 -4.16 19.15
CA ASN A 956 0.68 -3.18 19.88
C ASN A 956 0.64 -3.46 21.39
N LEU A 957 1.82 -3.55 22.02
CA LEU A 957 2.02 -3.99 23.42
C LEU A 957 1.12 -3.25 24.43
N PHE A 958 0.85 -1.97 24.20
CA PHE A 958 0.05 -1.12 25.10
C PHE A 958 -1.41 -0.96 24.65
N ASN A 959 -1.87 -1.75 23.66
CA ASN A 959 -3.23 -1.71 23.13
C ASN A 959 -3.67 -0.30 22.68
N GLU A 960 -2.77 0.43 22.04
CA GLU A 960 -3.00 1.82 21.62
C GLU A 960 -4.14 1.89 20.58
N PRO A 961 -5.23 2.65 20.85
CA PRO A 961 -6.34 2.79 19.92
C PRO A 961 -6.02 3.75 18.78
N GLN A 962 -6.83 3.67 17.72
CA GLN A 962 -6.90 4.74 16.73
C GLN A 962 -8.04 5.69 17.15
N ARG A 963 -7.78 7.00 17.17
CA ARG A 963 -8.77 8.01 17.58
C ARG A 963 -8.88 9.13 16.55
N LEU A 964 -10.12 9.57 16.30
CA LEU A 964 -10.42 10.75 15.49
C LEU A 964 -11.24 11.75 16.29
N TYR A 965 -11.20 13.02 15.91
CA TYR A 965 -12.06 14.06 16.47
C TYR A 965 -12.64 14.98 15.38
N ALA A 966 -13.77 15.61 15.67
CA ALA A 966 -14.48 16.52 14.75
C ALA A 966 -14.22 17.98 15.14
N GLY A 967 -13.47 18.70 14.33
CA GLY A 967 -13.19 20.12 14.48
C GLY A 967 -12.34 20.50 15.71
N PHE A 968 -12.70 19.97 16.88
CA PHE A 968 -12.07 20.27 18.18
C PHE A 968 -11.69 18.98 18.91
N SER A 969 -10.53 18.95 19.55
CA SER A 969 -9.97 17.74 20.18
C SER A 969 -10.81 17.17 21.33
N ASN A 970 -11.66 17.96 21.98
CA ASN A 970 -12.64 17.48 22.97
C ASN A 970 -13.85 16.77 22.35
N ARG A 971 -14.05 16.84 21.03
CA ARG A 971 -15.10 16.17 20.28
C ARG A 971 -14.58 14.90 19.64
N VAL A 972 -14.19 13.93 20.47
CA VAL A 972 -13.76 12.61 19.99
C VAL A 972 -14.87 12.01 19.15
N GLN A 973 -14.61 11.74 17.86
CA GLN A 973 -15.59 11.20 16.95
C GLN A 973 -15.48 9.68 16.82
N ASP A 974 -14.29 9.15 16.70
CA ASP A 974 -14.06 7.72 16.58
C ASP A 974 -13.01 7.24 17.57
N VAL A 975 -13.26 6.08 18.17
CA VAL A 975 -12.28 5.28 18.88
C VAL A 975 -12.31 3.86 18.33
N ILE A 976 -11.18 3.38 17.78
CA ILE A 976 -11.05 2.05 17.18
C ILE A 976 -10.00 1.27 17.94
N ILE A 977 -10.35 0.09 18.45
CA ILE A 977 -9.45 -0.80 19.19
C ILE A 977 -9.09 -2.02 18.34
N ASN A 978 -7.81 -2.32 18.24
CA ASN A 978 -7.27 -3.40 17.42
C ASN A 978 -6.70 -4.57 18.23
N PHE A 979 -6.58 -4.41 19.56
CA PHE A 979 -6.04 -5.38 20.51
C PHE A 979 -4.55 -5.73 20.33
N VAL A 980 -3.99 -6.36 21.38
CA VAL A 980 -2.63 -6.89 21.38
C VAL A 980 -2.61 -8.23 20.67
N THR A 981 -1.57 -8.49 19.87
CA THR A 981 -1.36 -9.79 19.22
C THR A 981 -0.01 -10.37 19.66
N VAL A 982 -0.02 -11.61 20.13
CA VAL A 982 1.19 -12.36 20.51
C VAL A 982 1.42 -13.45 19.46
N THR A 983 2.66 -13.57 18.98
CA THR A 983 3.07 -14.59 18.02
C THR A 983 4.22 -15.38 18.61
N VAL A 984 4.08 -16.71 18.69
CA VAL A 984 5.13 -17.63 19.15
C VAL A 984 5.44 -18.64 18.06
N GLY A 985 6.68 -19.08 17.97
CA GLY A 985 7.01 -20.08 16.97
C GLY A 985 8.47 -20.44 16.86
N VAL A 986 8.76 -21.10 15.76
CA VAL A 986 10.09 -21.59 15.42
C VAL A 986 10.47 -21.16 14.02
N SER A 987 11.75 -20.87 13.80
CA SER A 987 12.32 -20.62 12.48
C SER A 987 13.71 -21.25 12.38
N GLY A 988 14.18 -21.45 11.17
CA GLY A 988 15.50 -21.98 10.95
C GLY A 988 15.94 -22.06 9.49
N ARG A 989 17.19 -22.52 9.30
CA ARG A 989 17.80 -22.66 7.99
C ARG A 989 18.63 -23.95 7.92
N PHE A 990 18.50 -24.67 6.82
CA PHE A 990 19.31 -25.84 6.46
C PHE A 990 20.10 -25.60 5.20
#